data_c483acf2a15de63d55dca53fefb76701
#
_entry.id   c483acf2a15de63d55dca53fefb76701
#
_cell.length_a   1.000
_cell.length_b   1.000
_cell.length_c   1.000
_cell.angle_alpha   90.00
_cell.angle_beta   90.00
_cell.angle_gamma   90.00
#
_symmetry.space_group_name_H-M   'P 1'
#
loop_
_entity.id
_entity.type
_entity.pdbx_description
1 polymer ?
#
loop_
_entity_poly.entity_id
_entity_poly.type
_entity_poly.pdbx_seq_one_letter_code
_entity_poly.pdbx_strand_id
1 'polypeptide(L)'
;MYIIKNILAITLFLSTLSATWFKDIPRILSQPDGSTVECLISGDQYVRRLHDDDNFTIVHNPDDGFFYYADLNAEGNLVPTNNRVGSINPNEVNIERGLHLSHDAYLDRKEFYGHGSSSRPSRDAPSTGEIAQINVFIRFADDPDFPSPRSYYDAVFQTDADEPSLKHYFLDISHDSLLVNTFHYPGTFTGTNTAYVDQNNRAYYQPYSASNIEGYNGDTDRATREHTLLANALNSISTNISPLIDVDANDDGFVDAVSFVVYGEPGGWSDLLWPHRWSMYSQSVTINGSLVNDYLFMLSESWYFNVGVLCHEFGHVLGAPDYYHYAGDGAPTPVGGWDVMASNGNPPQFPSAFTQWKYFDWGDIPEITQSGTYTLNSLHEQTNNAFKIASPNSETEYFVVEYRKQEGMYDQNAPGSRDGLVIYRINPNAGNGNAGGPPDELYVYRPGGTVNNDGNFDQAPFSADYGFTEFNDNTDPSCYLYNDGNPIDGGLNIYNITGSEETISFSISFGLPELSVNPESLNFDLGVGDSQSQSIQIANSGDLETVLSYEVEIAGAAPFDSPLAGPDGGGYFWTTLSEEQPGTESDWIDISEIGTQLPLYHNDQFADQAIDLPFLFPFYDESYNYVQVNANGWIGWQSSNETVWLNEEVPSATLPRPAIFGFFDDLNPQNSNGNTNSAGDVYYHVNNDRAVIWFNDVVRWNTTDSGQFDFQIILHSDGAFDINYRDMTGTLNSGTVGFQNAQGTEGTQVVANQNFITNNMTLMANSTQSDIPWAILTSEANDLFGELTGGETVDLNLQVLTNNLGQGSYEASVSITSLEAVPVSVPVYLIVSDGFAVPELPVIDINESNNGIVDLPENTESIFLDVASRYTHVNVPNGDVIQILIQDDFTDEQILHVRHVLESYLVNIPGSEWGNEKGAVANSIATNNAILFL
;
A
#
# COMPACT_ATOMS: atom_id res chain seq x y z
N MET A 1 -42.95 -52.71 16.73
CA MET A 1 -43.13 -51.43 16.04
C MET A 1 -42.91 -50.24 16.99
N TYR A 2 -41.86 -50.34 17.87
CA TYR A 2 -41.47 -49.30 18.84
C TYR A 2 -39.94 -49.10 18.97
N ILE A 3 -39.16 -49.73 18.07
CA ILE A 3 -37.67 -49.71 18.11
C ILE A 3 -37.09 -48.88 16.92
N ILE A 4 -37.91 -48.41 15.97
CA ILE A 4 -37.45 -47.68 14.78
C ILE A 4 -37.64 -46.15 14.93
N LYS A 5 -38.17 -45.65 16.06
CA LYS A 5 -38.34 -44.21 16.27
C LYS A 5 -37.22 -43.49 17.02
N ASN A 6 -36.27 -44.22 17.60
CA ASN A 6 -35.17 -43.65 18.35
C ASN A 6 -33.80 -43.66 17.61
N ILE A 7 -33.76 -44.14 16.36
CA ILE A 7 -32.52 -44.10 15.53
C ILE A 7 -32.54 -42.93 14.54
N LEU A 8 -33.66 -42.18 14.40
CA LEU A 8 -33.76 -41.09 13.46
C LEU A 8 -33.57 -39.69 14.10
N ALA A 9 -33.17 -39.64 15.37
CA ALA A 9 -32.94 -38.39 16.11
C ALA A 9 -31.46 -38.15 16.47
N ILE A 10 -30.54 -39.00 16.00
CA ILE A 10 -29.07 -38.88 16.26
C ILE A 10 -28.28 -38.44 15.02
N THR A 11 -28.95 -38.24 13.86
CA THR A 11 -28.27 -37.94 12.60
C THR A 11 -28.48 -36.48 12.14
N LEU A 12 -28.71 -35.54 13.07
CA LEU A 12 -28.86 -34.12 12.68
C LEU A 12 -28.10 -33.16 13.65
N PHE A 13 -26.97 -33.57 14.16
CA PHE A 13 -26.01 -32.67 14.87
C PHE A 13 -24.60 -33.07 14.49
N LEU A 14 -24.31 -33.04 13.21
CA LEU A 14 -22.94 -33.09 12.67
C LEU A 14 -22.71 -31.79 11.93
N SER A 15 -22.56 -30.70 12.67
CA SER A 15 -22.08 -29.46 12.11
C SER A 15 -21.13 -28.81 13.09
N THR A 16 -19.92 -28.54 12.58
CA THR A 16 -18.88 -27.65 13.08
C THR A 16 -18.14 -28.11 14.32
N LEU A 17 -17.11 -28.89 14.13
CA LEU A 17 -16.06 -29.12 15.11
C LEU A 17 -14.82 -28.34 14.65
N SER A 18 -14.49 -27.30 15.39
CA SER A 18 -13.28 -26.50 15.23
C SER A 18 -12.08 -27.23 15.82
N ALA A 19 -10.89 -27.12 15.25
CA ALA A 19 -9.77 -27.98 15.63
C ALA A 19 -9.04 -27.50 16.86
N THR A 20 -8.90 -26.24 17.09
CA THR A 20 -8.16 -25.76 18.29
C THR A 20 -9.01 -24.90 19.20
N TRP A 21 -9.96 -24.17 18.69
CA TRP A 21 -11.02 -23.61 19.51
C TRP A 21 -12.19 -24.60 19.57
N PHE A 22 -12.21 -25.42 20.58
CA PHE A 22 -13.38 -26.25 20.88
C PHE A 22 -14.47 -25.41 21.48
N LYS A 23 -15.67 -25.51 20.97
CA LYS A 23 -16.84 -24.81 21.50
C LYS A 23 -17.89 -25.80 21.94
N ASP A 24 -18.32 -25.65 23.19
CA ASP A 24 -19.46 -26.36 23.77
C ASP A 24 -19.35 -27.92 23.69
N ILE A 25 -18.13 -28.46 23.85
CA ILE A 25 -17.92 -29.92 23.84
C ILE A 25 -18.42 -30.52 25.13
N PRO A 26 -19.44 -31.44 25.10
CA PRO A 26 -20.01 -32.05 26.29
C PRO A 26 -19.00 -32.88 27.07
N ARG A 27 -18.96 -32.71 28.40
CA ARG A 27 -18.11 -33.45 29.31
C ARG A 27 -18.85 -33.84 30.58
N ILE A 28 -18.44 -34.96 31.15
CA ILE A 28 -18.89 -35.41 32.47
C ILE A 28 -17.64 -35.50 33.37
N LEU A 29 -17.60 -34.64 34.37
CA LEU A 29 -16.54 -34.58 35.35
C LEU A 29 -16.93 -35.34 36.62
N SER A 30 -15.99 -36.11 37.17
CA SER A 30 -16.19 -36.81 38.44
C SER A 30 -15.69 -35.97 39.62
N GLN A 31 -16.49 -35.85 40.66
CA GLN A 31 -16.13 -35.16 41.89
C GLN A 31 -15.57 -36.16 42.94
N PRO A 32 -14.78 -35.73 43.92
CA PRO A 32 -14.19 -36.57 44.92
C PRO A 32 -15.17 -37.47 45.75
N ASP A 33 -16.42 -37.03 45.84
CA ASP A 33 -17.47 -37.79 46.54
C ASP A 33 -18.17 -38.82 45.63
N GLY A 34 -17.73 -38.97 44.38
CA GLY A 34 -18.34 -39.86 43.38
C GLY A 34 -19.53 -39.29 42.63
N SER A 35 -19.96 -38.03 42.92
CA SER A 35 -20.94 -37.32 42.11
C SER A 35 -20.34 -36.86 40.80
N THR A 36 -21.18 -36.57 39.80
CA THR A 36 -20.75 -36.12 38.49
C THR A 36 -21.31 -34.72 38.20
N VAL A 37 -20.53 -33.97 37.41
CA VAL A 37 -20.90 -32.67 36.88
C VAL A 37 -20.97 -32.81 35.35
N GLU A 38 -22.13 -32.57 34.78
CA GLU A 38 -22.30 -32.40 33.34
C GLU A 38 -21.92 -30.95 33.00
N CYS A 39 -21.00 -30.75 32.05
CA CYS A 39 -20.55 -29.43 31.63
C CYS A 39 -20.16 -29.44 30.17
N LEU A 40 -19.86 -28.26 29.65
CA LEU A 40 -19.31 -28.00 28.33
C LEU A 40 -17.88 -27.50 28.49
N ILE A 41 -17.00 -27.82 27.53
CA ILE A 41 -15.67 -27.28 27.45
C ILE A 41 -15.54 -26.47 26.17
N SER A 42 -15.01 -25.26 26.30
CA SER A 42 -14.67 -24.38 25.20
C SER A 42 -13.26 -23.85 25.40
N GLY A 43 -12.53 -23.61 24.32
CA GLY A 43 -11.16 -23.04 24.39
C GLY A 43 -10.14 -23.79 23.55
N ASP A 44 -8.90 -23.42 23.74
CA ASP A 44 -7.71 -23.91 23.02
C ASP A 44 -6.55 -24.29 23.98
N GLN A 45 -5.32 -24.32 23.43
CA GLN A 45 -4.10 -24.63 24.19
C GLN A 45 -3.74 -23.60 25.26
N TYR A 46 -4.16 -22.35 25.13
CA TYR A 46 -3.83 -21.24 26.05
C TYR A 46 -4.93 -21.02 27.10
N VAL A 47 -6.18 -21.07 26.67
CA VAL A 47 -7.33 -20.78 27.51
C VAL A 47 -8.43 -21.82 27.32
N ARG A 48 -8.70 -22.57 28.38
CA ARG A 48 -9.80 -23.55 28.44
C ARG A 48 -10.80 -23.12 29.49
N ARG A 49 -12.06 -23.17 29.13
CA ARG A 49 -13.15 -22.80 29.97
C ARG A 49 -14.14 -23.96 30.06
N LEU A 50 -14.38 -24.44 31.30
CA LEU A 50 -15.51 -25.29 31.59
C LEU A 50 -16.70 -24.40 31.92
N HIS A 51 -17.88 -24.73 31.42
CA HIS A 51 -19.12 -24.01 31.73
C HIS A 51 -20.32 -24.94 31.69
N ASP A 52 -21.39 -24.56 32.34
CA ASP A 52 -22.69 -25.27 32.23
C ASP A 52 -23.50 -24.82 31.02
N ASP A 53 -24.67 -25.45 30.77
CA ASP A 53 -25.56 -25.12 29.66
C ASP A 53 -26.12 -23.69 29.70
N ASP A 54 -26.11 -23.05 30.89
CA ASP A 54 -26.51 -21.67 31.12
C ASP A 54 -25.36 -20.67 30.98
N ASN A 55 -24.18 -21.14 30.55
CA ASN A 55 -22.97 -20.37 30.34
C ASN A 55 -22.29 -19.82 31.61
N PHE A 56 -22.47 -20.47 32.78
CA PHE A 56 -21.73 -20.13 33.99
C PHE A 56 -20.39 -20.88 34.00
N THR A 57 -19.31 -20.14 34.23
CA THR A 57 -17.95 -20.70 34.20
C THR A 57 -17.66 -21.54 35.43
N ILE A 58 -17.01 -22.68 35.22
CA ILE A 58 -16.71 -23.70 36.22
C ILE A 58 -15.19 -23.81 36.34
N VAL A 59 -14.67 -23.86 37.56
CA VAL A 59 -13.24 -24.07 37.88
C VAL A 59 -13.06 -25.17 38.92
N HIS A 60 -11.93 -25.86 38.78
CA HIS A 60 -11.52 -26.86 39.73
C HIS A 60 -10.86 -26.21 40.94
N ASN A 61 -11.22 -26.62 42.17
CA ASN A 61 -10.56 -26.16 43.38
C ASN A 61 -9.47 -27.20 43.77
N PRO A 62 -8.17 -26.84 43.71
CA PRO A 62 -7.09 -27.76 44.04
C PRO A 62 -7.05 -28.19 45.54
N ASP A 63 -7.63 -27.40 46.45
CA ASP A 63 -7.58 -27.65 47.88
C ASP A 63 -8.42 -28.86 48.30
N ASP A 64 -9.58 -29.05 47.64
CA ASP A 64 -10.54 -30.10 47.99
C ASP A 64 -10.92 -31.04 46.81
N GLY A 65 -10.49 -30.69 45.59
CA GLY A 65 -10.70 -31.44 44.36
C GLY A 65 -12.10 -31.35 43.77
N PHE A 66 -12.98 -30.46 44.30
CA PHE A 66 -14.34 -30.24 43.77
C PHE A 66 -14.40 -29.13 42.72
N PHE A 67 -15.43 -29.14 41.92
CA PHE A 67 -15.70 -28.10 40.93
C PHE A 67 -16.65 -27.05 41.50
N TYR A 68 -16.29 -25.75 41.27
CA TYR A 68 -17.00 -24.57 41.74
C TYR A 68 -17.31 -23.63 40.57
N TYR A 69 -18.32 -22.80 40.72
CA TYR A 69 -18.50 -21.66 39.82
C TYR A 69 -17.37 -20.65 40.03
N ALA A 70 -16.96 -20.02 38.96
CA ALA A 70 -15.81 -19.14 38.94
C ALA A 70 -16.13 -17.68 39.33
N ASP A 71 -15.10 -16.99 39.80
CA ASP A 71 -14.99 -15.54 39.91
C ASP A 71 -13.60 -15.13 39.41
N LEU A 72 -13.33 -13.82 39.19
CA LEU A 72 -12.01 -13.30 38.86
C LEU A 72 -11.30 -12.81 40.13
N ASN A 73 -10.02 -13.13 40.24
CA ASN A 73 -9.16 -12.51 41.27
C ASN A 73 -8.67 -11.13 40.79
N ALA A 74 -7.87 -10.44 41.63
CA ALA A 74 -7.34 -9.11 41.31
C ALA A 74 -6.39 -9.08 40.11
N GLU A 75 -5.79 -10.22 39.78
CA GLU A 75 -4.90 -10.44 38.64
C GLU A 75 -5.66 -10.88 37.38
N GLY A 76 -7.00 -10.96 37.42
CA GLY A 76 -7.83 -11.34 36.29
C GLY A 76 -7.87 -12.85 36.01
N ASN A 77 -7.38 -13.70 36.91
CA ASN A 77 -7.44 -15.15 36.77
C ASN A 77 -8.76 -15.69 37.33
N LEU A 78 -9.27 -16.75 36.67
CA LEU A 78 -10.44 -17.48 37.14
C LEU A 78 -10.12 -18.23 38.45
N VAL A 79 -10.91 -18.01 39.49
CA VAL A 79 -10.74 -18.64 40.80
C VAL A 79 -12.06 -19.22 41.31
N PRO A 80 -12.03 -20.30 42.13
CA PRO A 80 -13.26 -20.89 42.66
C PRO A 80 -13.96 -19.95 43.66
N THR A 81 -15.27 -19.81 43.51
CA THR A 81 -16.13 -19.18 44.51
C THR A 81 -16.40 -20.18 45.66
N ASN A 82 -17.25 -19.80 46.63
CA ASN A 82 -17.78 -20.72 47.62
C ASN A 82 -18.98 -21.58 47.12
N ASN A 83 -19.33 -21.46 45.84
CA ASN A 83 -20.54 -22.07 45.26
C ASN A 83 -20.17 -23.33 44.47
N ARG A 84 -20.25 -24.46 45.11
CA ARG A 84 -19.94 -25.77 44.50
C ARG A 84 -20.99 -26.11 43.43
N VAL A 85 -20.52 -26.57 42.29
CA VAL A 85 -21.39 -27.01 41.17
C VAL A 85 -22.21 -28.22 41.58
N GLY A 86 -23.48 -28.17 41.21
CA GLY A 86 -24.46 -29.20 41.60
C GLY A 86 -25.03 -29.06 43.02
N SER A 87 -24.52 -28.14 43.85
CA SER A 87 -25.06 -27.90 45.19
C SER A 87 -26.00 -26.70 45.27
N ILE A 88 -25.97 -25.83 44.30
CA ILE A 88 -26.78 -24.62 44.21
C ILE A 88 -27.31 -24.43 42.76
N ASN A 89 -28.35 -23.57 42.62
CA ASN A 89 -28.74 -23.06 41.32
C ASN A 89 -28.02 -21.72 41.10
N PRO A 90 -27.12 -21.61 40.08
CA PRO A 90 -26.33 -20.40 39.85
C PRO A 90 -27.17 -19.17 39.51
N ASN A 91 -28.41 -19.37 38.99
CA ASN A 91 -29.34 -18.27 38.72
C ASN A 91 -29.93 -17.63 39.98
N GLU A 92 -29.80 -18.27 41.16
CA GLU A 92 -30.32 -17.76 42.42
C GLU A 92 -29.27 -17.04 43.25
N VAL A 93 -28.02 -17.02 42.79
CA VAL A 93 -26.87 -16.37 43.41
C VAL A 93 -26.22 -15.41 42.43
N ASN A 94 -25.48 -14.43 42.95
CA ASN A 94 -24.86 -13.40 42.11
C ASN A 94 -23.55 -13.99 41.52
N ILE A 95 -23.68 -14.78 40.45
CA ILE A 95 -22.58 -15.34 39.66
C ILE A 95 -22.72 -14.76 38.26
N GLU A 96 -21.62 -14.30 37.68
CA GLU A 96 -21.57 -13.73 36.35
C GLU A 96 -21.58 -14.86 35.28
N ARG A 97 -22.42 -14.67 34.23
CA ARG A 97 -22.44 -15.59 33.08
C ARG A 97 -21.36 -15.22 32.07
N GLY A 98 -20.81 -16.20 31.41
CA GLY A 98 -19.81 -15.97 30.37
C GLY A 98 -18.50 -15.41 30.91
N LEU A 99 -18.16 -15.66 32.17
CA LEU A 99 -16.94 -15.15 32.79
C LEU A 99 -15.71 -15.81 32.15
N HIS A 100 -14.77 -14.97 31.70
CA HIS A 100 -13.51 -15.39 31.06
C HIS A 100 -12.30 -14.86 31.84
N LEU A 101 -11.15 -15.41 31.54
CA LEU A 101 -9.86 -14.85 31.95
C LEU A 101 -9.75 -13.41 31.44
N SER A 102 -9.17 -12.49 32.22
CA SER A 102 -8.94 -11.12 31.74
C SER A 102 -7.92 -11.11 30.58
N HIS A 103 -8.00 -10.08 29.75
CA HIS A 103 -7.06 -9.92 28.63
C HIS A 103 -5.59 -9.88 29.10
N ASP A 104 -5.28 -9.18 30.16
CA ASP A 104 -3.92 -9.12 30.72
C ASP A 104 -3.44 -10.49 31.21
N ALA A 105 -4.28 -11.24 31.94
CA ALA A 105 -3.93 -12.60 32.38
C ALA A 105 -3.79 -13.58 31.18
N TYR A 106 -4.51 -13.33 30.10
CA TYR A 106 -4.33 -14.05 28.85
C TYR A 106 -2.97 -13.74 28.19
N LEU A 107 -2.57 -12.46 28.12
CA LEU A 107 -1.29 -12.05 27.55
C LEU A 107 -0.11 -12.64 28.35
N ASP A 108 -0.22 -12.66 29.67
CA ASP A 108 0.79 -13.30 30.53
C ASP A 108 0.95 -14.80 30.22
N ARG A 109 -0.17 -15.51 29.98
CA ARG A 109 -0.14 -16.92 29.55
C ARG A 109 0.47 -17.08 28.16
N LYS A 110 0.07 -16.25 27.22
CA LYS A 110 0.62 -16.26 25.85
C LYS A 110 2.12 -16.01 25.86
N GLU A 111 2.59 -15.05 26.65
CA GLU A 111 4.02 -14.78 26.82
C GLU A 111 4.74 -16.00 27.39
N PHE A 112 4.17 -16.69 28.37
CA PHE A 112 4.72 -17.92 28.92
C PHE A 112 4.89 -19.02 27.87
N TYR A 113 3.90 -19.23 27.00
CA TYR A 113 3.97 -20.19 25.88
C TYR A 113 4.89 -19.71 24.75
N GLY A 114 5.07 -18.39 24.60
CA GLY A 114 5.99 -17.79 23.64
C GLY A 114 7.48 -17.82 24.07
N HIS A 115 7.80 -18.18 25.31
CA HIS A 115 9.18 -18.27 25.76
C HIS A 115 9.95 -19.36 25.00
N GLY A 116 10.84 -18.92 24.13
CA GLY A 116 11.69 -19.75 23.25
C GLY A 116 11.84 -19.21 21.84
N SER A 117 10.95 -18.28 21.42
CA SER A 117 10.91 -17.80 20.04
C SER A 117 11.71 -16.52 19.75
N SER A 118 12.27 -15.82 20.76
CA SER A 118 12.87 -14.48 20.58
C SER A 118 14.23 -14.42 19.85
N SER A 119 14.80 -15.57 19.43
CA SER A 119 16.07 -15.60 18.68
C SER A 119 16.09 -16.61 17.53
N ARG A 120 14.94 -17.12 17.10
CA ARG A 120 14.82 -18.22 16.11
C ARG A 120 13.95 -17.80 14.93
N PRO A 121 14.11 -18.45 13.74
CA PRO A 121 13.23 -18.20 12.63
C PRO A 121 11.76 -18.45 13.01
N SER A 122 10.84 -17.78 12.33
CA SER A 122 9.39 -17.89 12.58
C SER A 122 8.84 -19.30 12.30
N ARG A 123 9.60 -20.13 11.62
CA ARG A 123 9.31 -21.54 11.30
C ARG A 123 10.61 -22.33 11.22
N ASP A 124 10.61 -23.59 11.66
CA ASP A 124 11.74 -24.52 11.53
C ASP A 124 11.65 -25.32 10.20
N ALA A 125 10.45 -25.50 9.62
CA ALA A 125 10.23 -26.26 8.40
C ALA A 125 10.18 -25.37 7.13
N PRO A 126 10.72 -25.84 5.98
CA PRO A 126 10.50 -25.17 4.70
C PRO A 126 9.04 -25.29 4.25
N SER A 127 8.56 -24.33 3.47
CA SER A 127 7.19 -24.36 2.92
C SER A 127 7.08 -25.07 1.56
N THR A 128 8.20 -25.48 0.99
CA THR A 128 8.27 -26.18 -0.29
C THR A 128 9.29 -27.31 -0.25
N GLY A 129 9.13 -28.27 -1.16
CA GLY A 129 10.00 -29.45 -1.25
C GLY A 129 9.45 -30.63 -0.48
N GLU A 130 10.33 -31.55 -0.05
CA GLU A 130 9.99 -32.74 0.71
C GLU A 130 10.52 -32.58 2.13
N ILE A 131 9.66 -32.69 3.12
CA ILE A 131 10.02 -32.70 4.54
C ILE A 131 9.69 -34.03 5.19
N ALA A 132 10.51 -34.45 6.15
CA ALA A 132 10.31 -35.62 6.94
C ALA A 132 9.76 -35.29 8.33
N GLN A 133 8.53 -35.71 8.58
CA GLN A 133 7.92 -35.62 9.92
C GLN A 133 8.22 -36.87 10.72
N ILE A 134 8.77 -36.71 11.94
CA ILE A 134 8.98 -37.80 12.88
C ILE A 134 7.81 -37.88 13.86
N ASN A 135 7.01 -38.93 13.78
CA ASN A 135 5.87 -39.14 14.69
C ASN A 135 6.13 -40.21 15.72
N VAL A 136 5.88 -39.91 17.01
CA VAL A 136 6.14 -40.80 18.16
C VAL A 136 4.86 -41.11 18.91
N PHE A 137 4.53 -42.37 19.04
CA PHE A 137 3.41 -42.84 19.88
C PHE A 137 3.85 -42.98 21.34
N ILE A 138 3.07 -42.43 22.27
CA ILE A 138 3.33 -42.39 23.72
C ILE A 138 2.11 -42.91 24.47
N ARG A 139 2.32 -43.70 25.51
CA ARG A 139 1.34 -44.04 26.54
C ARG A 139 1.98 -43.98 27.94
N PHE A 140 1.18 -43.79 28.96
CA PHE A 140 1.63 -43.76 30.34
C PHE A 140 1.69 -45.19 30.94
N ALA A 141 2.33 -45.31 32.11
CA ALA A 141 2.53 -46.63 32.73
C ALA A 141 1.23 -47.37 33.06
N ASP A 142 0.16 -46.65 33.35
CA ASP A 142 -1.17 -47.16 33.69
C ASP A 142 -2.13 -47.22 32.53
N ASP A 143 -1.75 -46.71 31.34
CA ASP A 143 -2.60 -46.78 30.14
C ASP A 143 -2.57 -48.21 29.53
N PRO A 144 -3.71 -48.65 28.93
CA PRO A 144 -3.71 -49.86 28.11
C PRO A 144 -2.95 -49.63 26.77
N ASP A 145 -2.83 -50.69 25.99
CA ASP A 145 -2.34 -50.58 24.60
C ASP A 145 -3.34 -49.79 23.77
N PHE A 146 -2.85 -49.09 22.71
CA PHE A 146 -3.69 -48.37 21.78
C PHE A 146 -4.81 -49.25 21.21
N PRO A 147 -6.06 -48.77 21.22
CA PRO A 147 -7.24 -49.61 20.86
C PRO A 147 -7.32 -49.91 19.38
N SER A 148 -6.78 -49.08 18.52
CA SER A 148 -6.79 -49.21 17.08
C SER A 148 -5.44 -49.75 16.53
N PRO A 149 -5.43 -50.47 15.40
CA PRO A 149 -4.20 -50.85 14.75
C PRO A 149 -3.40 -49.64 14.26
N ARG A 150 -2.09 -49.82 14.05
CA ARG A 150 -1.21 -48.76 13.55
C ARG A 150 -1.75 -48.11 12.27
N SER A 151 -2.27 -48.93 11.34
CA SER A 151 -2.82 -48.42 10.06
C SER A 151 -3.99 -47.42 10.19
N TYR A 152 -4.73 -47.45 11.30
CA TYR A 152 -5.77 -46.46 11.59
C TYR A 152 -5.13 -45.08 11.83
N TYR A 153 -4.07 -45.05 12.62
CA TYR A 153 -3.38 -43.80 12.95
C TYR A 153 -2.53 -43.30 11.77
N ASP A 154 -1.83 -44.24 11.12
CA ASP A 154 -1.01 -43.89 9.95
C ASP A 154 -1.83 -43.23 8.84
N ALA A 155 -3.06 -43.64 8.62
CA ALA A 155 -3.94 -43.11 7.60
C ALA A 155 -4.27 -41.61 7.78
N VAL A 156 -4.23 -41.08 9.01
CA VAL A 156 -4.44 -39.64 9.27
C VAL A 156 -3.25 -38.82 8.77
N PHE A 157 -2.05 -39.35 8.88
CA PHE A 157 -0.83 -38.69 8.40
C PHE A 157 -0.60 -38.89 6.91
N GLN A 158 -0.73 -40.15 6.45
CA GLN A 158 -0.51 -40.50 5.04
C GLN A 158 -1.22 -41.78 4.67
N THR A 159 -1.77 -41.83 3.46
CA THR A 159 -2.38 -43.02 2.89
C THR A 159 -2.02 -43.12 1.41
N ASP A 160 -1.99 -44.38 0.86
CA ASP A 160 -1.81 -44.63 -0.57
C ASP A 160 -3.13 -44.50 -1.34
N ALA A 161 -4.25 -44.37 -0.61
CA ALA A 161 -5.57 -44.12 -1.18
C ALA A 161 -5.75 -42.64 -1.47
N ASP A 162 -6.62 -42.33 -2.41
CA ASP A 162 -7.13 -40.98 -2.66
C ASP A 162 -8.15 -40.60 -1.56
N GLU A 163 -7.63 -40.40 -0.35
CA GLU A 163 -8.39 -40.16 0.86
C GLU A 163 -7.72 -39.02 1.67
N PRO A 164 -8.48 -38.28 2.49
CA PRO A 164 -7.91 -37.20 3.31
C PRO A 164 -6.83 -37.67 4.26
N SER A 165 -5.67 -37.02 4.23
CA SER A 165 -4.55 -37.19 5.15
C SER A 165 -3.70 -35.92 5.20
N LEU A 166 -2.81 -35.78 6.18
CA LEU A 166 -1.87 -34.67 6.24
C LEU A 166 -1.07 -34.53 4.96
N LYS A 167 -0.49 -35.64 4.48
CA LYS A 167 0.30 -35.67 3.26
C LYS A 167 -0.51 -35.21 2.03
N HIS A 168 -1.71 -35.76 1.87
CA HIS A 168 -2.57 -35.42 0.73
C HIS A 168 -3.03 -33.97 0.78
N TYR A 169 -3.37 -33.46 1.98
CA TYR A 169 -3.80 -32.09 2.18
C TYR A 169 -2.75 -31.08 1.74
N PHE A 170 -1.52 -31.19 2.31
CA PHE A 170 -0.47 -30.23 1.98
C PHE A 170 0.04 -30.34 0.55
N LEU A 171 -0.01 -31.55 -0.03
CA LEU A 171 0.29 -31.73 -1.44
C LEU A 171 -0.74 -31.02 -2.33
N ASP A 172 -2.03 -31.16 -2.03
CA ASP A 172 -3.14 -30.58 -2.80
C ASP A 172 -3.15 -29.05 -2.68
N ILE A 173 -3.20 -28.50 -1.44
CA ILE A 173 -3.31 -27.05 -1.22
C ILE A 173 -2.05 -26.27 -1.63
N SER A 174 -0.88 -26.92 -1.75
CA SER A 174 0.36 -26.33 -2.21
C SER A 174 0.59 -26.50 -3.71
N HIS A 175 -0.36 -27.10 -4.43
CA HIS A 175 -0.22 -27.45 -5.85
C HIS A 175 1.06 -28.25 -6.13
N ASP A 176 1.22 -29.36 -5.42
CA ASP A 176 2.39 -30.27 -5.48
C ASP A 176 3.73 -29.63 -5.02
N SER A 177 3.70 -28.45 -4.38
CA SER A 177 4.93 -27.77 -3.96
C SER A 177 5.51 -28.29 -2.65
N LEU A 178 4.68 -28.81 -1.75
CA LEU A 178 5.09 -29.34 -0.44
C LEU A 178 4.65 -30.80 -0.25
N LEU A 179 5.61 -31.67 0.00
CA LEU A 179 5.38 -33.08 0.29
C LEU A 179 5.79 -33.41 1.73
N VAL A 180 4.83 -33.80 2.57
CA VAL A 180 5.10 -34.21 3.95
C VAL A 180 5.11 -35.74 4.04
N ASN A 181 6.26 -36.32 4.37
CA ASN A 181 6.40 -37.76 4.60
C ASN A 181 6.57 -38.07 6.09
N THR A 182 5.65 -38.81 6.68
CA THR A 182 5.67 -39.12 8.12
C THR A 182 6.29 -40.47 8.42
N PHE A 183 7.23 -40.52 9.35
CA PHE A 183 7.88 -41.71 9.84
C PHE A 183 7.45 -42.00 11.27
N HIS A 184 6.79 -43.15 11.47
CA HIS A 184 6.16 -43.49 12.75
C HIS A 184 7.03 -44.36 13.63
N TYR A 185 7.18 -43.97 14.92
CA TYR A 185 7.99 -44.69 15.93
C TYR A 185 7.19 -44.95 17.22
N PRO A 186 7.54 -46.01 18.00
CA PRO A 186 8.40 -47.14 17.60
C PRO A 186 7.82 -47.88 16.40
N GLY A 187 8.67 -48.46 15.57
CA GLY A 187 8.24 -49.32 14.45
C GLY A 187 7.43 -50.54 14.93
N THR A 188 6.47 -51.01 14.12
CA THR A 188 5.61 -52.15 14.43
C THR A 188 6.03 -53.35 13.59
N PHE A 189 6.07 -54.54 14.18
CA PHE A 189 6.40 -55.78 13.47
C PHE A 189 5.20 -56.68 13.22
N THR A 190 4.03 -56.43 13.84
CA THR A 190 2.90 -57.36 13.86
C THR A 190 1.52 -56.71 13.63
N GLY A 191 1.49 -55.46 13.18
CA GLY A 191 0.23 -54.72 13.02
C GLY A 191 -0.40 -54.16 14.30
N THR A 192 0.17 -54.42 15.47
CA THR A 192 -0.18 -53.76 16.74
C THR A 192 0.52 -52.41 16.84
N ASN A 193 -0.18 -51.38 17.38
CA ASN A 193 0.44 -50.09 17.58
C ASN A 193 1.38 -50.11 18.79
N THR A 194 2.69 -50.19 18.55
CA THR A 194 3.73 -50.08 19.58
C THR A 194 3.96 -48.63 19.97
N ALA A 195 4.09 -48.35 21.25
CA ALA A 195 4.31 -47.01 21.78
C ALA A 195 5.52 -46.93 22.73
N TYR A 196 6.12 -45.79 22.91
CA TYR A 196 6.93 -45.48 24.07
C TYR A 196 6.05 -45.54 25.32
N VAL A 197 6.47 -46.28 26.35
CA VAL A 197 5.75 -46.36 27.62
C VAL A 197 6.50 -45.52 28.64
N ASP A 198 5.87 -44.42 29.08
CA ASP A 198 6.47 -43.63 30.14
C ASP A 198 6.46 -44.37 31.50
N GLN A 199 7.43 -44.01 32.34
CA GLN A 199 7.54 -44.61 33.67
C GLN A 199 6.48 -44.11 34.67
N ASN A 200 5.91 -42.95 34.45
CA ASN A 200 4.92 -42.31 35.30
C ASN A 200 3.48 -42.67 34.82
N ASN A 201 2.56 -42.63 35.75
CA ASN A 201 1.14 -42.77 35.48
C ASN A 201 0.56 -41.49 34.85
N ARG A 202 -0.56 -41.56 34.18
CA ARG A 202 -1.29 -40.44 33.61
C ARG A 202 -1.54 -39.31 34.62
N ALA A 203 -1.85 -39.65 35.88
CA ALA A 203 -2.06 -38.71 36.98
C ALA A 203 -0.89 -37.77 37.24
N TYR A 204 0.35 -38.18 36.93
CA TYR A 204 1.54 -37.31 37.03
C TYR A 204 1.51 -36.17 36.05
N TYR A 205 0.84 -36.32 34.90
CA TYR A 205 0.68 -35.34 33.82
C TYR A 205 -0.64 -34.56 33.87
N GLN A 206 -1.37 -34.67 34.97
CA GLN A 206 -2.57 -33.92 35.28
C GLN A 206 -2.33 -32.93 36.39
N PRO A 207 -3.17 -31.89 36.57
CA PRO A 207 -2.99 -30.89 37.63
C PRO A 207 -2.98 -31.53 39.04
N TYR A 208 -2.18 -30.94 39.93
CA TYR A 208 -2.19 -31.27 41.35
C TYR A 208 -3.57 -30.97 41.96
N SER A 209 -4.04 -31.88 42.80
CA SER A 209 -5.22 -31.66 43.68
C SER A 209 -5.14 -32.57 44.92
N ALA A 210 -6.03 -32.36 45.86
CA ALA A 210 -6.15 -33.23 47.02
C ALA A 210 -6.40 -34.71 46.65
N SER A 211 -7.02 -34.95 45.48
CA SER A 211 -7.27 -36.29 44.92
C SER A 211 -6.16 -36.75 43.97
N ASN A 212 -5.29 -35.86 43.51
CA ASN A 212 -4.15 -36.15 42.66
C ASN A 212 -2.88 -35.47 43.19
N ILE A 213 -2.25 -36.02 44.18
CA ILE A 213 -1.06 -35.47 44.85
C ILE A 213 0.23 -35.62 44.02
N GLU A 214 0.20 -36.41 42.93
CA GLU A 214 1.31 -36.65 42.02
C GLU A 214 1.29 -35.63 40.85
N GLY A 215 0.18 -34.91 40.68
CA GLY A 215 -0.02 -33.96 39.60
C GLY A 215 0.95 -32.78 39.59
N TYR A 216 1.06 -32.12 38.44
CA TYR A 216 1.93 -30.94 38.29
C TYR A 216 1.34 -29.73 39.02
N ASN A 217 2.22 -28.82 39.45
CA ASN A 217 1.84 -27.63 40.20
C ASN A 217 2.39 -26.37 39.51
N GLY A 218 1.52 -25.71 38.77
CA GLY A 218 1.82 -24.50 37.99
C GLY A 218 2.49 -24.77 36.63
N ASP A 219 2.56 -23.73 35.82
CA ASP A 219 2.95 -23.83 34.41
C ASP A 219 4.39 -24.27 34.20
N THR A 220 5.34 -23.84 35.03
CA THR A 220 6.76 -24.27 34.95
C THR A 220 6.93 -25.74 35.19
N ASP A 221 6.24 -26.31 36.20
CA ASP A 221 6.30 -27.76 36.50
C ASP A 221 5.61 -28.56 35.38
N ARG A 222 4.48 -28.08 34.89
CA ARG A 222 3.78 -28.62 33.72
C ARG A 222 4.71 -28.71 32.50
N ALA A 223 5.28 -27.57 32.06
CA ALA A 223 6.18 -27.49 30.91
C ALA A 223 7.41 -28.40 31.07
N THR A 224 7.99 -28.47 32.28
CA THR A 224 9.14 -29.35 32.57
C THR A 224 8.76 -30.80 32.43
N ARG A 225 7.58 -31.24 32.92
CA ARG A 225 7.11 -32.62 32.81
C ARG A 225 6.81 -33.01 31.37
N GLU A 226 6.14 -32.13 30.63
CA GLU A 226 5.84 -32.33 29.23
C GLU A 226 7.12 -32.48 28.39
N HIS A 227 8.03 -31.52 28.44
CA HIS A 227 9.27 -31.59 27.68
C HIS A 227 10.15 -32.77 28.11
N THR A 228 10.12 -33.16 29.39
CA THR A 228 10.84 -34.37 29.86
C THR A 228 10.23 -35.64 29.29
N LEU A 229 8.90 -35.77 29.26
CA LEU A 229 8.19 -36.88 28.62
C LEU A 229 8.59 -37.01 27.14
N LEU A 230 8.48 -35.91 26.38
CA LEU A 230 8.76 -35.89 24.96
C LEU A 230 10.24 -36.16 24.66
N ALA A 231 11.14 -35.57 25.44
CA ALA A 231 12.58 -35.83 25.32
C ALA A 231 12.94 -37.31 25.60
N ASN A 232 12.32 -37.93 26.60
CA ASN A 232 12.51 -39.35 26.90
C ASN A 232 12.01 -40.25 25.78
N ALA A 233 10.83 -39.92 25.22
CA ALA A 233 10.26 -40.63 24.09
C ALA A 233 11.18 -40.56 22.87
N LEU A 234 11.65 -39.37 22.50
CA LEU A 234 12.57 -39.16 21.38
C LEU A 234 13.92 -39.90 21.60
N ASN A 235 14.51 -39.78 22.79
CA ASN A 235 15.76 -40.47 23.11
C ASN A 235 15.62 -42.00 23.00
N SER A 236 14.44 -42.55 23.32
CA SER A 236 14.18 -44.00 23.22
C SER A 236 14.18 -44.51 21.77
N ILE A 237 13.89 -43.65 20.80
CA ILE A 237 13.77 -44.04 19.39
C ILE A 237 14.92 -43.50 18.51
N SER A 238 15.72 -42.55 19.00
CA SER A 238 16.73 -41.84 18.23
C SER A 238 17.70 -42.77 17.47
N THR A 239 18.11 -43.85 18.07
CA THR A 239 18.99 -44.85 17.44
C THR A 239 18.28 -45.71 16.39
N ASN A 240 16.96 -45.65 16.33
CA ASN A 240 16.15 -46.43 15.37
C ASN A 240 15.76 -45.59 14.15
N ILE A 241 15.99 -44.29 14.20
CA ILE A 241 15.74 -43.41 13.08
C ILE A 241 16.88 -43.59 12.06
N SER A 242 16.52 -43.87 10.81
CA SER A 242 17.52 -44.07 9.77
C SER A 242 18.29 -42.77 9.52
N PRO A 243 19.63 -42.80 9.49
CA PRO A 243 20.42 -41.61 9.13
C PRO A 243 20.27 -41.17 7.66
N LEU A 244 19.50 -41.93 6.87
CA LEU A 244 19.15 -41.57 5.48
C LEU A 244 17.88 -40.71 5.40
N ILE A 245 17.15 -40.52 6.51
CA ILE A 245 16.02 -39.61 6.59
C ILE A 245 16.59 -38.21 6.79
N ASP A 246 16.36 -37.35 5.83
CA ASP A 246 16.64 -35.92 5.94
C ASP A 246 15.56 -35.30 6.83
N VAL A 247 15.95 -34.89 8.02
CA VAL A 247 15.03 -34.27 9.00
C VAL A 247 15.17 -32.77 9.12
N ASP A 248 16.02 -32.17 8.30
CA ASP A 248 16.42 -30.76 8.31
C ASP A 248 16.65 -30.34 6.84
N ALA A 249 15.56 -30.27 6.09
CA ALA A 249 15.58 -30.08 4.63
C ALA A 249 16.03 -28.67 4.21
N ASN A 250 16.01 -27.71 5.14
CA ASN A 250 16.47 -26.34 4.91
C ASN A 250 17.88 -26.06 5.45
N ASP A 251 18.55 -27.07 6.07
CA ASP A 251 19.90 -26.99 6.65
C ASP A 251 20.05 -25.89 7.74
N ASP A 252 18.98 -25.59 8.49
CA ASP A 252 19.02 -24.55 9.53
C ASP A 252 19.49 -25.08 10.92
N GLY A 253 19.68 -26.40 11.03
CA GLY A 253 20.14 -27.09 12.23
C GLY A 253 19.01 -27.53 13.15
N PHE A 254 17.75 -27.35 12.75
CA PHE A 254 16.57 -27.81 13.46
C PHE A 254 15.87 -28.92 12.70
N VAL A 255 15.13 -29.77 13.43
CA VAL A 255 14.28 -30.79 12.81
C VAL A 255 13.00 -30.12 12.30
N ASP A 256 12.69 -30.28 11.00
CA ASP A 256 11.57 -29.61 10.33
C ASP A 256 10.22 -29.89 11.01
N ALA A 257 9.91 -31.13 11.36
CA ALA A 257 8.63 -31.49 11.95
C ALA A 257 8.72 -32.72 12.87
N VAL A 258 8.21 -32.55 14.09
CA VAL A 258 8.07 -33.63 15.09
C VAL A 258 6.64 -33.65 15.61
N SER A 259 6.03 -34.82 15.69
CA SER A 259 4.70 -34.98 16.29
C SER A 259 4.65 -36.10 17.29
N PHE A 260 3.79 -35.97 18.30
CA PHE A 260 3.54 -36.99 19.31
C PHE A 260 2.06 -37.34 19.34
N VAL A 261 1.75 -38.65 19.28
CA VAL A 261 0.42 -39.16 19.48
C VAL A 261 0.35 -39.82 20.85
N VAL A 262 -0.26 -39.14 21.82
CA VAL A 262 -0.38 -39.58 23.21
C VAL A 262 -1.71 -40.31 23.38
N TYR A 263 -1.69 -41.47 24.03
CA TYR A 263 -2.86 -42.27 24.24
C TYR A 263 -3.98 -41.56 25.00
N GLY A 264 -5.22 -41.74 24.59
CA GLY A 264 -6.43 -41.30 25.26
C GLY A 264 -6.89 -39.90 24.97
N GLU A 265 -7.67 -39.34 25.87
CA GLU A 265 -8.28 -38.03 25.82
C GLU A 265 -7.73 -37.08 26.91
N PRO A 266 -7.98 -35.77 26.87
CA PRO A 266 -7.45 -34.80 27.85
C PRO A 266 -7.81 -35.11 29.31
N GLY A 267 -8.86 -35.91 29.55
CA GLY A 267 -9.47 -36.00 30.84
C GLY A 267 -10.30 -34.76 31.16
N GLY A 268 -10.90 -34.72 32.34
CA GLY A 268 -11.80 -33.66 32.71
C GLY A 268 -11.15 -32.28 32.94
N TRP A 269 -9.85 -32.31 33.23
CA TRP A 269 -9.13 -31.07 33.53
C TRP A 269 -7.62 -31.29 33.35
N SER A 270 -7.08 -30.91 32.19
CA SER A 270 -5.63 -31.01 31.97
C SER A 270 -5.15 -29.98 30.97
N ASP A 271 -4.19 -29.16 31.36
CA ASP A 271 -3.54 -28.20 30.47
C ASP A 271 -2.38 -28.84 29.67
N LEU A 272 -1.79 -29.91 30.17
CA LEU A 272 -0.73 -30.62 29.48
C LEU A 272 -1.29 -31.53 28.39
N LEU A 273 -2.33 -32.29 28.69
CA LEU A 273 -2.91 -33.28 27.77
C LEU A 273 -3.98 -32.62 26.90
N TRP A 274 -3.53 -31.83 25.91
CA TRP A 274 -4.35 -31.13 24.92
C TRP A 274 -3.63 -31.08 23.58
N PRO A 275 -4.29 -31.15 22.42
CA PRO A 275 -3.66 -30.92 21.11
C PRO A 275 -3.10 -29.51 21.00
N HIS A 276 -1.85 -29.37 20.61
CA HIS A 276 -1.19 -28.06 20.43
C HIS A 276 0.14 -28.17 19.69
N ARG A 277 0.63 -27.06 19.16
CA ARG A 277 2.02 -26.85 18.75
C ARG A 277 2.77 -26.07 19.82
N TRP A 278 3.99 -26.49 20.17
CA TRP A 278 4.85 -25.75 21.09
C TRP A 278 6.34 -26.02 20.82
N SER A 279 7.25 -25.34 21.60
CA SER A 279 8.69 -25.49 21.47
C SER A 279 9.30 -26.17 22.69
N MET A 280 10.29 -27.05 22.45
CA MET A 280 10.97 -27.85 23.50
C MET A 280 12.13 -27.08 24.15
N TYR A 281 11.88 -25.89 24.71
CA TYR A 281 12.91 -25.00 25.24
C TYR A 281 13.61 -25.48 26.51
N SER A 282 13.00 -26.36 27.31
CA SER A 282 13.58 -26.83 28.60
C SER A 282 14.42 -28.11 28.47
N GLN A 283 14.44 -28.74 27.31
CA GLN A 283 15.19 -29.94 26.99
C GLN A 283 15.97 -29.75 25.69
N SER A 284 17.02 -30.55 25.49
CA SER A 284 17.81 -30.56 24.27
C SER A 284 17.92 -31.99 23.75
N VAL A 285 17.28 -32.26 22.63
CA VAL A 285 17.30 -33.56 21.95
C VAL A 285 17.67 -33.34 20.48
N THR A 286 18.51 -34.22 19.94
CA THR A 286 18.87 -34.17 18.51
C THR A 286 18.44 -35.47 17.81
N ILE A 287 18.01 -35.31 16.55
CA ILE A 287 17.73 -36.40 15.63
C ILE A 287 18.64 -36.20 14.42
N ASN A 288 19.42 -37.23 14.05
CA ASN A 288 20.39 -37.22 12.95
C ASN A 288 21.37 -36.03 12.94
N GLY A 289 21.50 -35.31 14.05
CA GLY A 289 22.40 -34.17 14.25
C GLY A 289 21.68 -32.84 14.40
N SER A 290 20.41 -32.71 13.95
CA SER A 290 19.60 -31.51 14.04
C SER A 290 18.80 -31.46 15.35
N LEU A 291 18.63 -30.26 15.93
CA LEU A 291 17.99 -30.03 17.21
C LEU A 291 16.45 -30.07 17.07
N VAL A 292 15.78 -30.83 17.93
CA VAL A 292 14.31 -30.75 18.03
C VAL A 292 13.93 -29.47 18.79
N ASN A 293 13.16 -28.62 18.18
CA ASN A 293 12.62 -27.40 18.75
C ASN A 293 11.08 -27.40 18.71
N ASP A 294 10.48 -27.32 17.57
CA ASP A 294 9.05 -27.37 17.40
C ASP A 294 8.48 -28.77 17.47
N TYR A 295 7.31 -28.91 18.05
CA TYR A 295 6.58 -30.18 18.06
C TYR A 295 5.07 -29.99 18.06
N LEU A 296 4.37 -31.01 17.56
CA LEU A 296 2.93 -31.16 17.65
C LEU A 296 2.57 -32.20 18.68
N PHE A 297 1.65 -31.89 19.55
CA PHE A 297 1.12 -32.79 20.57
C PHE A 297 -0.32 -33.16 20.22
N MET A 298 -0.57 -34.43 19.91
CA MET A 298 -1.87 -34.94 19.50
C MET A 298 -2.38 -35.98 20.50
N LEU A 299 -3.68 -36.08 20.67
CA LEU A 299 -4.31 -37.15 21.49
C LEU A 299 -4.98 -38.18 20.61
N SER A 300 -4.94 -39.46 21.00
CA SER A 300 -5.36 -40.59 20.16
C SER A 300 -6.86 -40.82 20.03
N GLU A 301 -7.67 -40.10 20.83
CA GLU A 301 -9.13 -40.25 20.75
C GLU A 301 -9.71 -39.50 19.54
N SER A 302 -10.76 -40.04 18.94
CA SER A 302 -11.31 -39.61 17.65
C SER A 302 -11.72 -38.11 17.56
N TRP A 303 -12.11 -37.50 18.67
CA TRP A 303 -12.46 -36.07 18.73
C TRP A 303 -11.24 -35.18 18.61
N TYR A 304 -10.07 -35.66 19.03
CA TYR A 304 -8.83 -34.90 19.08
C TYR A 304 -7.81 -35.44 18.06
N PHE A 305 -8.13 -36.53 17.37
CA PHE A 305 -7.27 -37.17 16.42
C PHE A 305 -7.97 -37.35 15.06
N ASN A 306 -7.85 -36.40 14.23
CA ASN A 306 -8.40 -36.40 12.89
C ASN A 306 -7.53 -35.54 11.96
N VAL A 307 -7.77 -35.64 10.65
CA VAL A 307 -6.98 -34.93 9.63
C VAL A 307 -7.08 -33.41 9.79
N GLY A 308 -8.25 -32.89 10.10
CA GLY A 308 -8.46 -31.45 10.28
C GLY A 308 -7.61 -30.84 11.38
N VAL A 309 -7.63 -31.45 12.59
CA VAL A 309 -6.79 -31.00 13.72
C VAL A 309 -5.31 -31.09 13.36
N LEU A 310 -4.88 -32.22 12.79
CA LEU A 310 -3.48 -32.39 12.43
C LEU A 310 -3.01 -31.38 11.39
N CYS A 311 -3.82 -31.09 10.37
CA CYS A 311 -3.49 -30.10 9.34
C CYS A 311 -3.44 -28.67 9.88
N HIS A 312 -4.34 -28.32 10.81
CA HIS A 312 -4.29 -27.04 11.50
C HIS A 312 -3.00 -26.88 12.31
N GLU A 313 -2.68 -27.87 13.19
CA GLU A 313 -1.45 -27.82 14.00
C GLU A 313 -0.21 -27.78 13.10
N PHE A 314 -0.23 -28.49 11.98
CA PHE A 314 0.88 -28.44 11.01
C PHE A 314 0.97 -27.11 10.29
N GLY A 315 -0.13 -26.37 10.09
CA GLY A 315 -0.13 -24.99 9.62
C GLY A 315 0.72 -24.06 10.50
N HIS A 316 0.73 -24.31 11.81
CA HIS A 316 1.61 -23.59 12.73
C HIS A 316 3.10 -23.93 12.54
N VAL A 317 3.44 -25.16 12.16
CA VAL A 317 4.83 -25.54 11.81
C VAL A 317 5.31 -24.76 10.59
N LEU A 318 4.42 -24.47 9.65
CA LEU A 318 4.68 -23.63 8.48
C LEU A 318 4.62 -22.13 8.77
N GLY A 319 4.30 -21.73 10.01
CA GLY A 319 4.34 -20.33 10.48
C GLY A 319 3.01 -19.60 10.52
N ALA A 320 1.90 -20.22 10.13
CA ALA A 320 0.58 -19.58 10.19
C ALA A 320 0.12 -19.39 11.66
N PRO A 321 -0.47 -18.24 12.00
CA PRO A 321 -1.08 -18.00 13.30
C PRO A 321 -2.52 -18.48 13.34
N ASP A 322 -3.12 -18.46 14.54
CA ASP A 322 -4.56 -18.64 14.71
C ASP A 322 -5.34 -17.39 14.28
N TYR A 323 -6.49 -17.60 13.61
CA TYR A 323 -7.40 -16.54 13.18
C TYR A 323 -8.72 -16.50 13.97
N TYR A 324 -8.71 -16.99 15.21
CA TYR A 324 -9.80 -16.84 16.17
C TYR A 324 -9.34 -16.09 17.41
N HIS A 325 -10.29 -15.52 18.18
CA HIS A 325 -9.99 -14.79 19.41
C HIS A 325 -9.82 -15.78 20.56
N TYR A 326 -8.75 -15.63 21.33
CA TYR A 326 -8.51 -16.47 22.53
C TYR A 326 -9.24 -15.94 23.76
N ALA A 327 -9.42 -14.62 23.88
CA ALA A 327 -10.24 -14.06 24.93
C ALA A 327 -11.71 -14.11 24.49
N GLY A 328 -12.53 -14.89 25.15
CA GLY A 328 -13.96 -14.95 24.89
C GLY A 328 -14.71 -13.72 25.41
N ASP A 329 -14.26 -12.53 25.02
CA ASP A 329 -14.75 -11.21 25.46
C ASP A 329 -16.09 -10.82 24.82
N GLY A 330 -16.66 -11.70 24.00
CA GLY A 330 -17.90 -11.43 23.25
C GLY A 330 -17.69 -10.68 21.93
N ALA A 331 -16.46 -10.46 21.52
CA ALA A 331 -16.17 -9.94 20.19
C ALA A 331 -16.61 -10.95 19.10
N PRO A 332 -17.06 -10.47 17.93
CA PRO A 332 -17.48 -11.34 16.84
C PRO A 332 -16.34 -12.23 16.35
N THR A 333 -16.68 -13.45 15.98
CA THR A 333 -15.75 -14.38 15.34
C THR A 333 -15.25 -13.78 14.01
N PRO A 334 -13.94 -13.65 13.78
CA PRO A 334 -13.46 -12.90 12.63
C PRO A 334 -13.56 -13.66 11.30
N VAL A 335 -13.18 -14.95 11.25
CA VAL A 335 -13.02 -15.72 10.01
C VAL A 335 -13.91 -16.95 9.94
N GLY A 336 -14.10 -17.65 11.08
CA GLY A 336 -14.83 -18.91 11.12
C GLY A 336 -14.23 -19.98 10.21
N GLY A 337 -15.07 -20.80 9.59
CA GLY A 337 -14.62 -21.89 8.71
C GLY A 337 -14.09 -21.50 7.34
N TRP A 338 -13.86 -20.21 7.06
CA TRP A 338 -13.27 -19.74 5.78
C TRP A 338 -11.74 -19.86 5.72
N ASP A 339 -11.11 -20.23 6.82
CA ASP A 339 -9.70 -20.58 6.87
C ASP A 339 -9.46 -21.69 7.86
N VAL A 340 -8.65 -22.69 7.51
CA VAL A 340 -8.31 -23.82 8.38
C VAL A 340 -7.66 -23.36 9.69
N MET A 341 -6.96 -22.23 9.68
CA MET A 341 -6.32 -21.66 10.88
C MET A 341 -7.30 -20.90 11.79
N ALA A 342 -8.56 -20.76 11.40
CA ALA A 342 -9.61 -20.21 12.25
C ALA A 342 -10.54 -21.27 12.80
N SER A 343 -10.94 -22.21 11.97
CA SER A 343 -11.83 -23.31 12.32
C SER A 343 -11.75 -24.37 11.23
N ASN A 344 -11.34 -25.59 11.58
CA ASN A 344 -11.18 -26.66 10.61
C ASN A 344 -12.34 -27.64 10.57
N GLY A 345 -12.66 -28.08 9.38
CA GLY A 345 -13.51 -29.25 9.13
C GLY A 345 -12.74 -30.57 9.29
N ASN A 346 -13.42 -31.69 9.08
CA ASN A 346 -12.76 -32.99 8.90
C ASN A 346 -13.46 -33.77 7.76
N PRO A 347 -12.87 -33.82 6.54
CA PRO A 347 -11.58 -33.22 6.14
C PRO A 347 -11.55 -31.70 6.28
N PRO A 348 -10.34 -31.10 6.44
CA PRO A 348 -10.20 -29.66 6.55
C PRO A 348 -10.51 -28.95 5.21
N GLN A 349 -10.94 -27.71 5.27
CA GLN A 349 -11.04 -26.81 4.12
C GLN A 349 -9.70 -26.15 3.80
N PHE A 350 -9.60 -25.47 2.64
CA PHE A 350 -8.42 -24.71 2.26
C PHE A 350 -8.17 -23.54 3.21
N PRO A 351 -6.89 -23.16 3.44
CA PRO A 351 -6.56 -21.86 3.97
C PRO A 351 -6.91 -20.76 2.95
N SER A 352 -7.18 -19.56 3.40
CA SER A 352 -7.39 -18.42 2.51
C SER A 352 -6.17 -18.16 1.62
N ALA A 353 -6.35 -17.51 0.48
CA ALA A 353 -5.23 -17.07 -0.37
C ALA A 353 -4.23 -16.21 0.40
N PHE A 354 -4.73 -15.38 1.34
CA PHE A 354 -3.88 -14.57 2.20
C PHE A 354 -2.94 -15.43 3.06
N THR A 355 -3.44 -16.50 3.69
CA THR A 355 -2.65 -17.43 4.48
C THR A 355 -1.61 -18.16 3.63
N GLN A 356 -2.02 -18.63 2.45
CA GLN A 356 -1.14 -19.30 1.49
C GLN A 356 -0.01 -18.37 1.06
N TRP A 357 -0.30 -17.12 0.71
CA TRP A 357 0.68 -16.14 0.29
C TRP A 357 1.61 -15.68 1.43
N LYS A 358 1.03 -15.23 2.55
CA LYS A 358 1.79 -14.55 3.60
C LYS A 358 2.60 -15.52 4.48
N TYR A 359 2.01 -16.66 4.84
CA TYR A 359 2.59 -17.55 5.84
C TYR A 359 3.21 -18.82 5.24
N PHE A 360 2.61 -19.34 4.19
CA PHE A 360 3.13 -20.52 3.54
C PHE A 360 4.06 -20.20 2.37
N ASP A 361 4.11 -18.93 1.92
CA ASP A 361 4.95 -18.51 0.83
C ASP A 361 4.59 -19.22 -0.50
N TRP A 362 3.29 -19.47 -0.70
CA TRP A 362 2.74 -20.10 -1.90
C TRP A 362 1.95 -19.09 -2.71
N GLY A 363 2.25 -19.01 -4.00
CA GLY A 363 1.55 -18.12 -4.92
C GLY A 363 1.87 -16.66 -4.75
N ASP A 364 1.11 -15.83 -5.46
CA ASP A 364 1.18 -14.38 -5.43
C ASP A 364 -0.24 -13.81 -5.47
N ILE A 365 -0.45 -12.69 -4.80
CA ILE A 365 -1.72 -11.96 -4.81
C ILE A 365 -1.47 -10.61 -5.48
N PRO A 366 -1.65 -10.51 -6.81
CA PRO A 366 -1.43 -9.25 -7.53
C PRO A 366 -2.41 -8.18 -7.07
N GLU A 367 -1.96 -6.92 -7.09
CA GLU A 367 -2.75 -5.78 -6.68
C GLU A 367 -3.52 -5.20 -7.86
N ILE A 368 -4.83 -5.01 -7.69
CA ILE A 368 -5.66 -4.23 -8.62
C ILE A 368 -5.47 -2.75 -8.30
N THR A 369 -4.94 -2.01 -9.26
CA THR A 369 -4.68 -0.57 -9.14
C THR A 369 -5.48 0.29 -10.12
N GLN A 370 -6.27 -0.33 -11.00
CA GLN A 370 -7.06 0.36 -12.03
C GLN A 370 -8.51 -0.10 -12.00
N SER A 371 -9.43 0.79 -12.30
CA SER A 371 -10.84 0.45 -12.54
C SER A 371 -10.97 -0.46 -13.75
N GLY A 372 -11.86 -1.46 -13.66
CA GLY A 372 -12.02 -2.42 -14.74
C GLY A 372 -12.77 -3.67 -14.34
N THR A 373 -12.87 -4.63 -15.25
CA THR A 373 -13.45 -5.95 -14.97
C THR A 373 -12.35 -6.99 -14.84
N TYR A 374 -12.39 -7.73 -13.75
CA TYR A 374 -11.42 -8.75 -13.39
C TYR A 374 -12.10 -10.10 -13.29
N THR A 375 -11.34 -11.15 -13.59
CA THR A 375 -11.85 -12.53 -13.55
C THR A 375 -10.92 -13.37 -12.68
N LEU A 376 -11.48 -14.19 -11.79
CA LEU A 376 -10.75 -15.13 -10.95
C LEU A 376 -11.05 -16.57 -11.32
N ASN A 377 -10.03 -17.40 -11.33
CA ASN A 377 -10.13 -18.83 -11.21
C ASN A 377 -10.50 -19.24 -9.78
N SER A 378 -11.01 -20.46 -9.61
CA SER A 378 -11.19 -21.03 -8.27
C SER A 378 -9.87 -21.08 -7.49
N LEU A 379 -9.93 -21.00 -6.16
CA LEU A 379 -8.76 -21.13 -5.28
C LEU A 379 -8.03 -22.48 -5.46
N HIS A 380 -8.68 -23.47 -6.03
CA HIS A 380 -8.07 -24.75 -6.43
C HIS A 380 -7.11 -24.64 -7.62
N GLU A 381 -7.11 -23.54 -8.36
CA GLU A 381 -6.17 -23.28 -9.43
C GLU A 381 -4.95 -22.52 -8.90
N GLN A 382 -3.77 -22.83 -9.42
CA GLN A 382 -2.50 -22.27 -8.94
C GLN A 382 -2.34 -20.78 -9.19
N THR A 383 -3.02 -20.24 -10.18
CA THR A 383 -2.81 -18.86 -10.64
C THR A 383 -4.12 -18.12 -10.85
N ASN A 384 -4.07 -16.80 -10.69
CA ASN A 384 -5.19 -15.90 -10.91
C ASN A 384 -6.42 -16.27 -10.08
N ASN A 385 -6.20 -16.64 -8.83
CA ASN A 385 -7.22 -17.11 -7.89
C ASN A 385 -7.52 -16.09 -6.77
N ALA A 386 -6.72 -15.04 -6.65
CA ALA A 386 -6.93 -13.96 -5.70
C ALA A 386 -6.36 -12.63 -6.20
N PHE A 387 -6.92 -11.52 -5.70
CA PHE A 387 -6.37 -10.17 -5.88
C PHE A 387 -6.34 -9.42 -4.55
N LYS A 388 -5.35 -8.54 -4.41
CA LYS A 388 -5.27 -7.51 -3.38
C LYS A 388 -5.85 -6.21 -3.92
N ILE A 389 -6.54 -5.45 -3.07
CA ILE A 389 -7.12 -4.16 -3.40
C ILE A 389 -6.87 -3.21 -2.23
N ALA A 390 -6.14 -2.12 -2.47
CA ALA A 390 -5.91 -1.09 -1.45
C ALA A 390 -7.24 -0.39 -1.08
N SER A 391 -7.39 0.00 0.18
CA SER A 391 -8.50 0.88 0.56
C SER A 391 -8.11 2.33 0.28
N PRO A 392 -8.96 3.12 -0.38
CA PRO A 392 -8.69 4.56 -0.53
C PRO A 392 -8.77 5.33 0.80
N ASN A 393 -9.37 4.73 1.83
CA ASN A 393 -9.59 5.37 3.14
C ASN A 393 -8.60 4.88 4.22
N SER A 394 -7.57 4.08 3.85
CA SER A 394 -6.53 3.62 4.77
C SER A 394 -5.19 3.45 4.07
N GLU A 395 -4.13 3.94 4.66
CA GLU A 395 -2.75 3.71 4.18
C GLU A 395 -2.25 2.28 4.47
N THR A 396 -2.95 1.53 5.32
CA THR A 396 -2.46 0.23 5.81
C THR A 396 -3.44 -0.92 5.65
N GLU A 397 -4.73 -0.73 5.95
CA GLU A 397 -5.75 -1.76 5.74
C GLU A 397 -6.09 -1.90 4.25
N TYR A 398 -6.28 -3.13 3.81
CA TYR A 398 -6.61 -3.46 2.41
C TYR A 398 -7.54 -4.67 2.34
N PHE A 399 -8.02 -4.96 1.15
CA PHE A 399 -8.91 -6.08 0.88
C PHE A 399 -8.17 -7.17 0.10
N VAL A 400 -8.55 -8.42 0.35
CA VAL A 400 -8.19 -9.57 -0.49
C VAL A 400 -9.48 -10.21 -0.97
N VAL A 401 -9.57 -10.48 -2.26
CA VAL A 401 -10.69 -11.17 -2.88
C VAL A 401 -10.21 -12.49 -3.48
N GLU A 402 -10.96 -13.57 -3.26
CA GLU A 402 -10.67 -14.90 -3.79
C GLU A 402 -11.95 -15.57 -4.27
N TYR A 403 -11.84 -16.51 -5.20
CA TYR A 403 -12.99 -17.29 -5.65
C TYR A 403 -13.00 -18.67 -4.97
N ARG A 404 -14.00 -18.88 -4.10
CA ARG A 404 -14.21 -20.15 -3.40
C ARG A 404 -15.29 -20.98 -4.10
N LYS A 405 -14.93 -22.24 -4.40
CA LYS A 405 -15.87 -23.26 -4.89
C LYS A 405 -15.87 -24.44 -3.94
N GLN A 406 -17.07 -24.96 -3.65
CA GLN A 406 -17.23 -26.19 -2.86
C GLN A 406 -16.99 -27.43 -3.72
N GLU A 407 -15.74 -27.57 -4.16
CA GLU A 407 -15.30 -28.68 -5.01
C GLU A 407 -14.08 -29.39 -4.40
N GLY A 408 -13.66 -30.49 -5.00
CA GLY A 408 -12.54 -31.28 -4.52
C GLY A 408 -12.80 -31.99 -3.19
N MET A 409 -11.75 -32.50 -2.58
CA MET A 409 -11.81 -33.27 -1.35
C MET A 409 -11.99 -32.39 -0.11
N TYR A 410 -11.47 -31.20 -0.13
CA TYR A 410 -11.31 -30.35 1.05
C TYR A 410 -12.33 -29.20 1.10
N ASP A 411 -12.42 -28.36 0.10
CA ASP A 411 -13.28 -27.17 0.15
C ASP A 411 -14.80 -27.46 0.14
N GLN A 412 -15.22 -28.69 -0.12
CA GLN A 412 -16.60 -29.11 0.10
C GLN A 412 -17.10 -28.93 1.56
N ASN A 413 -16.18 -28.70 2.51
CA ASN A 413 -16.48 -28.45 3.92
C ASN A 413 -16.39 -26.95 4.28
N ALA A 414 -16.14 -26.05 3.30
CA ALA A 414 -16.27 -24.62 3.53
C ALA A 414 -17.69 -24.26 4.01
N PRO A 415 -17.87 -23.15 4.77
CA PRO A 415 -19.17 -22.81 5.35
C PRO A 415 -20.29 -22.67 4.32
N GLY A 416 -21.48 -23.13 4.66
CA GLY A 416 -22.68 -23.07 3.83
C GLY A 416 -22.69 -24.04 2.66
N SER A 417 -23.35 -23.65 1.57
CA SER A 417 -23.46 -24.40 0.32
C SER A 417 -23.50 -23.45 -0.88
N ARG A 418 -22.58 -22.48 -0.89
CA ARG A 418 -22.49 -21.42 -1.88
C ARG A 418 -21.08 -21.31 -2.42
N ASP A 419 -20.97 -21.22 -3.74
CA ASP A 419 -19.76 -20.82 -4.42
C ASP A 419 -19.80 -19.31 -4.68
N GLY A 420 -18.68 -18.63 -4.68
CA GLY A 420 -18.66 -17.20 -4.98
C GLY A 420 -17.36 -16.48 -4.58
N LEU A 421 -17.37 -15.19 -4.82
CA LEU A 421 -16.29 -14.30 -4.42
C LEU A 421 -16.32 -14.12 -2.89
N VAL A 422 -15.25 -14.48 -2.21
CA VAL A 422 -15.07 -14.24 -0.77
C VAL A 422 -14.14 -13.07 -0.60
N ILE A 423 -14.51 -12.14 0.28
CA ILE A 423 -13.82 -10.87 0.46
C ILE A 423 -13.36 -10.77 1.91
N TYR A 424 -12.08 -10.48 2.08
CA TYR A 424 -11.44 -10.31 3.39
C TYR A 424 -10.95 -8.87 3.57
N ARG A 425 -11.02 -8.38 4.81
CA ARG A 425 -10.26 -7.23 5.27
C ARG A 425 -8.97 -7.71 5.89
N ILE A 426 -7.86 -7.07 5.54
CA ILE A 426 -6.54 -7.31 6.09
C ILE A 426 -6.08 -6.07 6.84
N ASN A 427 -5.71 -6.24 8.11
CA ASN A 427 -5.10 -5.19 8.91
C ASN A 427 -3.68 -5.57 9.34
N PRO A 428 -2.64 -5.13 8.63
CA PRO A 428 -1.25 -5.45 8.96
C PRO A 428 -0.79 -4.95 10.34
N ASN A 429 -1.49 -3.96 10.91
CA ASN A 429 -1.14 -3.40 12.22
C ASN A 429 -1.70 -4.21 13.40
N ALA A 430 -2.59 -5.16 13.15
CA ALA A 430 -3.12 -6.05 14.19
C ALA A 430 -2.07 -7.07 14.70
N GLY A 431 -0.94 -7.18 14.03
CA GLY A 431 0.10 -8.17 14.30
C GLY A 431 -0.11 -9.44 13.48
N ASN A 432 0.39 -10.58 13.97
CA ASN A 432 0.21 -11.87 13.30
C ASN A 432 -0.96 -12.62 13.94
N GLY A 433 -1.98 -12.90 13.13
CA GLY A 433 -3.17 -13.61 13.55
C GLY A 433 -4.18 -12.78 14.34
N ASN A 434 -5.26 -13.42 14.76
CA ASN A 434 -6.40 -12.78 15.43
C ASN A 434 -6.48 -13.08 16.92
N ALA A 435 -5.53 -13.83 17.47
CA ALA A 435 -5.56 -14.33 18.84
C ALA A 435 -5.77 -13.22 19.90
N GLY A 436 -5.21 -12.05 19.68
CA GLY A 436 -5.33 -10.87 20.53
C GLY A 436 -6.36 -9.85 20.04
N GLY A 437 -7.09 -10.15 18.95
CA GLY A 437 -8.09 -9.26 18.38
C GLY A 437 -9.33 -9.03 19.24
N PRO A 438 -10.21 -8.11 18.82
CA PRO A 438 -9.99 -7.13 17.78
C PRO A 438 -8.97 -6.02 18.17
N PRO A 439 -8.22 -5.42 17.23
CA PRO A 439 -8.32 -5.55 15.77
C PRO A 439 -7.82 -6.90 15.26
N ASP A 440 -8.39 -7.34 14.14
CA ASP A 440 -8.10 -8.62 13.51
C ASP A 440 -7.19 -8.42 12.30
N GLU A 441 -6.17 -9.27 12.16
CA GLU A 441 -5.34 -9.30 10.95
C GLU A 441 -6.15 -9.72 9.72
N LEU A 442 -6.99 -10.75 9.87
CA LEU A 442 -7.84 -11.32 8.84
C LEU A 442 -9.30 -11.33 9.29
N TYR A 443 -10.18 -10.72 8.52
CA TYR A 443 -11.62 -10.69 8.76
C TYR A 443 -12.37 -11.01 7.47
N VAL A 444 -13.33 -11.94 7.47
CA VAL A 444 -14.20 -12.25 6.32
C VAL A 444 -15.47 -11.44 6.37
N TYR A 445 -15.81 -10.74 5.27
CA TYR A 445 -17.08 -10.04 5.15
C TYR A 445 -18.23 -11.00 4.88
N ARG A 446 -19.36 -10.76 5.56
CA ARG A 446 -20.54 -11.59 5.50
C ARG A 446 -21.80 -10.82 5.88
N PRO A 447 -22.98 -11.16 5.35
CA PRO A 447 -24.22 -10.46 5.66
C PRO A 447 -24.51 -10.41 7.16
N GLY A 448 -24.86 -9.23 7.65
CA GLY A 448 -25.10 -8.94 9.06
C GLY A 448 -23.86 -8.96 9.95
N GLY A 449 -22.66 -9.16 9.38
CA GLY A 449 -21.39 -9.09 10.11
C GLY A 449 -20.99 -7.64 10.36
N THR A 450 -20.66 -7.31 11.62
CA THR A 450 -20.23 -5.97 12.04
C THR A 450 -19.16 -6.10 13.12
N VAL A 451 -18.61 -4.99 13.60
CA VAL A 451 -17.69 -4.97 14.75
C VAL A 451 -18.29 -5.53 16.05
N ASN A 452 -19.60 -5.76 16.11
CA ASN A 452 -20.33 -6.24 17.29
C ASN A 452 -21.24 -7.45 17.02
N ASN A 453 -21.24 -8.00 15.81
CA ASN A 453 -22.14 -9.10 15.43
C ASN A 453 -21.42 -10.06 14.49
N ASP A 454 -21.56 -11.36 14.77
CA ASP A 454 -20.99 -12.44 13.94
C ASP A 454 -21.48 -12.43 12.49
N GLY A 455 -22.75 -12.09 12.25
CA GLY A 455 -23.34 -12.23 10.93
C GLY A 455 -23.54 -13.69 10.50
N ASN A 456 -23.61 -13.93 9.19
CA ASN A 456 -23.89 -15.25 8.63
C ASN A 456 -22.74 -15.74 7.74
N PHE A 457 -21.85 -16.58 8.28
CA PHE A 457 -20.70 -17.16 7.57
C PHE A 457 -21.10 -18.00 6.34
N ASP A 458 -22.25 -18.66 6.37
CA ASP A 458 -22.73 -19.47 5.25
C ASP A 458 -23.10 -18.63 4.02
N GLN A 459 -23.19 -17.31 4.17
CA GLN A 459 -23.57 -16.37 3.13
C GLN A 459 -22.43 -15.42 2.74
N ALA A 460 -21.20 -15.67 3.20
CA ALA A 460 -20.05 -14.84 2.85
C ALA A 460 -19.72 -14.82 1.34
N PRO A 461 -19.93 -15.89 0.55
CA PRO A 461 -19.68 -15.83 -0.89
C PRO A 461 -20.67 -14.93 -1.63
N PHE A 462 -20.13 -13.97 -2.39
CA PHE A 462 -20.87 -13.09 -3.28
C PHE A 462 -20.99 -13.72 -4.66
N SER A 463 -22.21 -13.75 -5.21
CA SER A 463 -22.49 -14.25 -6.56
C SER A 463 -23.85 -13.74 -7.02
N ALA A 464 -24.00 -13.50 -8.32
CA ALA A 464 -25.29 -13.19 -8.96
C ALA A 464 -26.32 -14.32 -8.75
N ASP A 465 -25.88 -15.57 -8.56
CA ASP A 465 -26.75 -16.71 -8.30
C ASP A 465 -27.59 -16.55 -7.02
N TYR A 466 -27.10 -15.74 -6.08
CA TYR A 466 -27.75 -15.47 -4.78
C TYR A 466 -28.23 -14.03 -4.65
N GLY A 467 -28.04 -13.19 -5.68
CA GLY A 467 -28.42 -11.79 -5.69
C GLY A 467 -27.40 -10.85 -5.00
N PHE A 468 -26.20 -11.34 -4.68
CA PHE A 468 -25.10 -10.54 -4.15
C PHE A 468 -24.17 -10.15 -5.31
N THR A 469 -24.51 -9.05 -5.98
CA THR A 469 -23.81 -8.60 -7.21
C THR A 469 -22.92 -7.39 -6.99
N GLU A 470 -22.89 -6.85 -5.76
CA GLU A 470 -22.11 -5.67 -5.39
C GLU A 470 -21.62 -5.74 -3.94
N PHE A 471 -20.52 -5.03 -3.66
CA PHE A 471 -19.93 -4.89 -2.33
C PHE A 471 -19.29 -3.50 -2.23
N ASN A 472 -19.85 -2.64 -1.38
CA ASN A 472 -19.41 -1.27 -1.16
C ASN A 472 -19.85 -0.77 0.22
N ASP A 473 -19.66 0.52 0.52
CA ASP A 473 -20.00 1.11 1.83
C ASP A 473 -21.52 1.11 2.13
N ASN A 474 -22.37 0.94 1.11
CA ASN A 474 -23.84 0.96 1.24
C ASN A 474 -24.48 -0.43 1.20
N THR A 475 -23.70 -1.50 1.07
CA THR A 475 -24.22 -2.88 1.03
C THR A 475 -24.29 -3.53 2.41
N ASP A 476 -24.94 -4.71 2.52
CA ASP A 476 -24.83 -5.61 3.67
C ASP A 476 -24.17 -6.93 3.22
N PRO A 477 -22.91 -7.21 3.64
CA PRO A 477 -22.05 -6.37 4.47
C PRO A 477 -21.55 -5.11 3.75
N SER A 478 -21.27 -4.03 4.52
CA SER A 478 -20.52 -2.89 4.01
C SER A 478 -19.02 -3.17 4.06
N CYS A 479 -18.24 -2.47 3.23
CA CYS A 479 -16.79 -2.66 3.17
C CYS A 479 -16.01 -1.91 4.28
N TYR A 480 -16.55 -1.84 5.48
CA TYR A 480 -15.97 -1.09 6.59
C TYR A 480 -14.55 -1.53 6.99
N LEU A 481 -13.74 -0.57 7.45
CA LEU A 481 -12.44 -0.80 8.08
C LEU A 481 -12.57 -0.76 9.61
N TYR A 482 -11.58 -1.33 10.31
CA TYR A 482 -11.55 -1.34 11.77
C TYR A 482 -10.67 -0.21 12.31
N ASN A 483 -11.25 0.94 12.61
CA ASN A 483 -10.54 2.08 13.18
C ASN A 483 -10.78 2.15 14.70
N ASP A 484 -9.91 1.53 15.51
CA ASP A 484 -9.97 1.50 16.98
C ASP A 484 -11.37 1.19 17.54
N GLY A 485 -12.06 0.20 16.95
CA GLY A 485 -13.41 -0.20 17.32
C GLY A 485 -14.55 0.68 16.77
N ASN A 486 -14.20 1.72 16.01
CA ASN A 486 -15.19 2.53 15.30
C ASN A 486 -15.09 2.21 13.80
N PRO A 487 -16.08 1.55 13.20
CA PRO A 487 -16.04 1.27 11.76
C PRO A 487 -16.06 2.59 10.97
N ILE A 488 -15.22 2.67 9.96
CA ILE A 488 -15.23 3.74 8.96
C ILE A 488 -15.46 3.12 7.58
N ASP A 489 -15.93 3.90 6.64
CA ASP A 489 -16.14 3.47 5.27
C ASP A 489 -14.81 3.01 4.65
N GLY A 490 -14.83 1.90 3.92
CA GLY A 490 -13.64 1.34 3.28
C GLY A 490 -13.36 1.91 1.90
N GLY A 491 -14.35 2.59 1.31
CA GLY A 491 -14.24 3.23 0.01
C GLY A 491 -14.14 2.27 -1.19
N LEU A 492 -14.27 0.96 -0.97
CA LEU A 492 -14.22 -0.03 -2.03
C LEU A 492 -15.56 -0.08 -2.77
N ASN A 493 -15.52 -0.17 -4.10
CA ASN A 493 -16.72 -0.38 -4.91
C ASN A 493 -16.50 -1.52 -5.90
N ILE A 494 -16.97 -2.71 -5.52
CA ILE A 494 -17.08 -3.89 -6.38
C ILE A 494 -18.53 -4.01 -6.84
N TYR A 495 -18.74 -4.26 -8.12
CA TYR A 495 -20.06 -4.38 -8.72
C TYR A 495 -20.04 -5.36 -9.91
N ASN A 496 -21.20 -5.68 -10.48
CA ASN A 496 -21.35 -6.64 -11.58
C ASN A 496 -20.70 -8.00 -11.28
N ILE A 497 -20.75 -8.46 -10.02
CA ILE A 497 -20.29 -9.81 -9.68
C ILE A 497 -21.16 -10.81 -10.44
N THR A 498 -20.53 -11.71 -11.20
CA THR A 498 -21.22 -12.71 -12.02
C THR A 498 -21.71 -13.91 -11.22
N GLY A 499 -22.38 -14.85 -11.87
CA GLY A 499 -22.63 -16.17 -11.33
C GLY A 499 -21.34 -16.97 -11.15
N SER A 500 -21.42 -17.99 -10.28
CA SER A 500 -20.32 -18.88 -9.95
C SER A 500 -20.25 -20.04 -10.97
N GLU A 501 -19.42 -19.88 -12.00
CA GLU A 501 -19.15 -20.91 -13.01
C GLU A 501 -17.73 -21.49 -12.84
N GLU A 502 -16.98 -21.81 -13.92
CA GLU A 502 -15.57 -22.18 -13.81
C GLU A 502 -14.73 -21.02 -13.29
N THR A 503 -15.09 -19.81 -13.63
CA THR A 503 -14.49 -18.56 -13.16
C THR A 503 -15.57 -17.64 -12.64
N ILE A 504 -15.20 -16.65 -11.83
CA ILE A 504 -16.07 -15.56 -11.42
C ILE A 504 -15.47 -14.24 -11.88
N SER A 505 -16.31 -13.33 -12.37
CA SER A 505 -15.88 -11.98 -12.75
C SER A 505 -16.58 -10.93 -11.91
N PHE A 506 -15.89 -9.82 -11.69
CA PHE A 506 -16.42 -8.64 -11.03
C PHE A 506 -15.81 -7.38 -11.64
N SER A 507 -16.52 -6.27 -11.55
CA SER A 507 -15.99 -4.96 -11.88
C SER A 507 -15.62 -4.23 -10.60
N ILE A 508 -14.56 -3.44 -10.67
CA ILE A 508 -14.16 -2.55 -9.60
C ILE A 508 -14.06 -1.14 -10.16
N SER A 509 -14.61 -0.17 -9.45
CA SER A 509 -14.24 1.23 -9.64
C SER A 509 -13.55 1.68 -8.36
N PHE A 510 -12.32 2.12 -8.53
CA PHE A 510 -11.77 3.03 -7.57
C PHE A 510 -12.50 4.33 -7.86
N GLY A 511 -13.26 4.85 -6.93
CA GLY A 511 -13.77 6.21 -7.03
C GLY A 511 -12.60 7.20 -7.03
N LEU A 512 -11.59 6.92 -7.88
CA LEU A 512 -10.41 7.75 -8.02
C LEU A 512 -10.64 8.69 -9.21
N PRO A 513 -10.28 9.94 -9.05
CA PRO A 513 -10.15 10.83 -10.16
C PRO A 513 -9.08 10.30 -11.12
N GLU A 514 -9.29 10.43 -12.40
CA GLU A 514 -8.34 10.03 -13.45
C GLU A 514 -7.93 11.25 -14.25
N LEU A 515 -6.65 11.59 -14.20
CA LEU A 515 -6.09 12.70 -14.94
C LEU A 515 -5.91 12.33 -16.41
N SER A 516 -6.64 13.00 -17.28
CA SER A 516 -6.49 12.90 -18.74
C SER A 516 -6.11 14.26 -19.33
N VAL A 517 -5.13 14.27 -20.21
CA VAL A 517 -4.60 15.49 -20.84
C VAL A 517 -4.55 15.31 -22.36
N ASN A 518 -5.02 16.31 -23.09
CA ASN A 518 -5.03 16.30 -24.54
C ASN A 518 -4.70 17.71 -25.10
N PRO A 519 -3.77 17.85 -26.07
CA PRO A 519 -3.00 16.80 -26.75
C PRO A 519 -1.83 16.27 -25.88
N GLU A 520 -1.26 15.14 -26.25
CA GLU A 520 -0.08 14.54 -25.59
C GLU A 520 1.23 15.26 -25.92
N SER A 521 1.26 16.15 -26.91
CA SER A 521 2.39 17.00 -27.26
C SER A 521 1.93 18.23 -28.04
N LEU A 522 2.68 19.33 -27.95
CA LEU A 522 2.47 20.57 -28.67
C LEU A 522 3.64 20.88 -29.60
N ASN A 523 3.36 21.26 -30.84
CA ASN A 523 4.36 21.57 -31.86
C ASN A 523 4.08 22.92 -32.50
N PHE A 524 5.12 23.76 -32.54
CA PHE A 524 5.08 25.09 -33.10
C PHE A 524 6.19 25.26 -34.14
N ASP A 525 5.87 25.89 -35.27
CA ASP A 525 6.82 26.30 -36.30
C ASP A 525 6.54 27.77 -36.63
N LEU A 526 7.40 28.68 -36.17
CA LEU A 526 7.17 30.11 -36.15
C LEU A 526 8.38 30.88 -36.74
N GLY A 527 8.10 32.02 -37.35
CA GLY A 527 9.14 32.98 -37.71
C GLY A 527 9.63 33.78 -36.49
N VAL A 528 10.80 34.40 -36.59
CA VAL A 528 11.30 35.34 -35.57
C VAL A 528 10.31 36.50 -35.43
N GLY A 529 9.84 36.78 -34.24
CA GLY A 529 8.86 37.82 -33.92
C GLY A 529 7.41 37.39 -34.04
N ASP A 530 7.11 36.14 -34.34
CA ASP A 530 5.74 35.63 -34.45
C ASP A 530 5.27 35.07 -33.08
N SER A 531 3.94 34.90 -32.96
CA SER A 531 3.32 34.25 -31.82
C SER A 531 2.18 33.33 -32.28
N GLN A 532 1.99 32.22 -31.56
CA GLN A 532 0.91 31.27 -31.79
C GLN A 532 0.45 30.67 -30.47
N SER A 533 -0.83 30.36 -30.38
CA SER A 533 -1.42 29.71 -29.22
C SER A 533 -2.04 28.35 -29.59
N GLN A 534 -1.88 27.36 -28.67
CA GLN A 534 -2.56 26.08 -28.78
C GLN A 534 -3.22 25.73 -27.43
N SER A 535 -4.34 25.02 -27.44
CA SER A 535 -5.09 24.66 -26.24
C SER A 535 -4.62 23.32 -25.70
N ILE A 536 -4.57 23.22 -24.36
CA ILE A 536 -4.39 21.97 -23.61
C ILE A 536 -5.65 21.76 -22.79
N GLN A 537 -6.30 20.62 -22.93
CA GLN A 537 -7.45 20.25 -22.12
C GLN A 537 -7.01 19.28 -21.03
N ILE A 538 -7.30 19.60 -19.79
CA ILE A 538 -7.17 18.74 -18.64
C ILE A 538 -8.57 18.23 -18.27
N ALA A 539 -8.72 16.95 -18.03
CA ALA A 539 -10.00 16.34 -17.67
C ALA A 539 -9.84 15.41 -16.48
N ASN A 540 -10.83 15.38 -15.61
CA ASN A 540 -11.05 14.28 -14.71
C ASN A 540 -11.91 13.23 -15.44
N SER A 541 -11.27 12.21 -16.03
CA SER A 541 -11.97 11.11 -16.72
C SER A 541 -12.44 10.01 -15.75
N GLY A 542 -12.22 10.18 -14.45
CA GLY A 542 -12.69 9.27 -13.40
C GLY A 542 -14.22 9.35 -13.18
N ASP A 543 -14.67 8.62 -12.17
CA ASP A 543 -16.09 8.52 -11.83
C ASP A 543 -16.71 9.88 -11.44
N LEU A 544 -18.02 10.05 -11.67
CA LEU A 544 -18.75 11.34 -11.53
C LEU A 544 -18.68 11.98 -10.14
N GLU A 545 -18.40 11.18 -9.09
CA GLU A 545 -18.33 11.67 -7.71
C GLU A 545 -16.91 11.94 -7.23
N THR A 546 -15.91 11.79 -8.12
CA THR A 546 -14.50 12.01 -7.78
C THR A 546 -14.11 13.46 -7.96
N VAL A 547 -13.14 13.89 -7.18
CA VAL A 547 -12.54 15.24 -7.31
C VAL A 547 -11.05 15.06 -7.59
N LEU A 548 -10.61 15.67 -8.70
CA LEU A 548 -9.21 15.71 -9.11
C LEU A 548 -8.66 17.10 -8.82
N SER A 549 -7.71 17.23 -7.93
CA SER A 549 -6.91 18.44 -7.82
C SER A 549 -5.88 18.48 -8.96
N TYR A 550 -5.61 19.64 -9.51
CA TYR A 550 -4.54 19.81 -10.50
C TYR A 550 -3.76 21.10 -10.26
N GLU A 551 -2.47 21.04 -10.52
CA GLU A 551 -1.56 22.19 -10.60
C GLU A 551 -0.73 22.03 -11.87
N VAL A 552 -0.56 23.14 -12.61
CA VAL A 552 0.10 23.13 -13.91
C VAL A 552 1.29 24.08 -13.90
N GLU A 553 2.42 23.56 -14.32
CA GLU A 553 3.66 24.30 -14.44
C GLU A 553 4.24 24.11 -15.84
N ILE A 554 4.96 25.13 -16.32
CA ILE A 554 5.75 25.01 -17.54
C ILE A 554 7.23 25.08 -17.20
N ALA A 555 8.00 24.10 -17.67
CA ALA A 555 9.45 24.03 -17.52
C ALA A 555 10.11 23.91 -18.90
N GLY A 556 11.18 24.64 -19.12
CA GLY A 556 11.88 24.57 -20.40
C GLY A 556 13.10 25.46 -20.45
N ALA A 557 14.01 25.15 -21.37
CA ALA A 557 15.23 25.91 -21.52
C ALA A 557 14.94 27.33 -22.01
N ALA A 558 15.48 28.31 -21.31
CA ALA A 558 15.42 29.69 -21.76
C ALA A 558 16.33 29.89 -23.00
N PRO A 559 15.85 30.67 -23.98
CA PRO A 559 16.67 31.01 -25.13
C PRO A 559 17.79 31.96 -24.75
N PHE A 560 18.98 31.72 -25.28
CA PHE A 560 20.23 32.46 -24.97
C PHE A 560 20.29 33.94 -25.44
N ASP A 561 19.36 34.43 -26.23
CA ASP A 561 19.38 35.79 -26.85
C ASP A 561 18.28 36.73 -26.33
N SER A 562 17.59 36.42 -25.25
CA SER A 562 16.67 37.37 -24.59
C SER A 562 17.47 38.42 -23.79
N PRO A 563 16.87 39.61 -23.51
CA PRO A 563 17.51 40.58 -22.58
C PRO A 563 17.44 40.06 -21.11
N LEU A 564 17.89 38.86 -20.90
CA LEU A 564 18.25 38.34 -19.62
C LEU A 564 19.44 39.06 -19.10
N ALA A 565 19.31 39.69 -17.95
CA ALA A 565 20.44 40.15 -17.19
C ALA A 565 20.93 39.02 -16.26
N GLY A 566 22.20 38.72 -16.30
CA GLY A 566 22.83 37.68 -15.54
C GLY A 566 23.71 36.79 -16.45
N PRO A 567 24.27 35.66 -15.91
CA PRO A 567 24.26 35.39 -14.47
C PRO A 567 25.09 36.36 -13.67
N ASP A 568 24.70 36.64 -12.42
CA ASP A 568 25.61 37.25 -11.44
C ASP A 568 26.65 36.21 -11.00
N GLY A 569 27.60 36.61 -10.12
CA GLY A 569 28.64 35.70 -9.64
C GLY A 569 28.12 34.48 -8.90
N GLY A 570 26.87 34.50 -8.39
CA GLY A 570 26.19 33.39 -7.74
C GLY A 570 25.26 32.55 -8.65
N GLY A 571 25.22 32.90 -9.95
CA GLY A 571 24.49 32.14 -10.96
C GLY A 571 23.04 32.57 -11.18
N TYR A 572 22.57 33.66 -10.57
CA TYR A 572 21.19 34.15 -10.76
C TYR A 572 20.99 34.91 -12.06
N PHE A 573 19.90 34.57 -12.74
CA PHE A 573 19.35 35.27 -13.91
C PHE A 573 18.08 35.99 -13.51
N TRP A 574 17.70 37.05 -14.22
CA TRP A 574 16.41 37.70 -14.06
C TRP A 574 15.89 38.28 -15.36
N THR A 575 14.55 38.42 -15.41
CA THR A 575 13.82 39.12 -16.49
C THR A 575 12.60 39.82 -15.93
N THR A 576 11.88 40.57 -16.79
CA THR A 576 10.62 41.21 -16.44
C THR A 576 9.54 40.91 -17.49
N LEU A 577 8.33 40.68 -16.99
CA LEU A 577 7.09 40.65 -17.77
C LEU A 577 6.33 41.97 -17.51
N SER A 578 5.67 42.57 -18.53
CA SER A 578 4.84 43.77 -18.35
C SER A 578 3.67 43.81 -19.36
N GLU A 579 2.59 44.53 -19.02
CA GLU A 579 1.39 44.70 -19.89
C GLU A 579 1.66 45.26 -21.29
N GLU A 580 2.81 45.84 -21.55
CA GLU A 580 3.19 46.31 -22.90
C GLU A 580 3.48 45.17 -23.88
N GLN A 581 3.61 43.94 -23.36
CA GLN A 581 3.77 42.73 -24.18
C GLN A 581 2.43 41.99 -24.23
N PRO A 582 1.83 41.72 -25.38
CA PRO A 582 0.55 41.02 -25.48
C PRO A 582 0.62 39.62 -24.87
N GLY A 583 -0.24 39.34 -23.90
CA GLY A 583 -0.36 38.04 -23.22
C GLY A 583 0.37 37.89 -21.89
N THR A 584 0.95 38.95 -21.36
CA THR A 584 1.58 38.95 -20.02
C THR A 584 0.70 39.76 -19.06
N GLU A 585 -0.21 39.13 -18.36
CA GLU A 585 -0.78 39.67 -17.12
C GLU A 585 0.26 39.39 -15.99
N SER A 586 0.30 40.26 -14.98
CA SER A 586 1.19 40.01 -13.83
C SER A 586 0.70 38.76 -13.07
N ASP A 587 1.58 37.88 -12.66
CA ASP A 587 1.29 36.70 -11.85
C ASP A 587 0.91 37.07 -10.39
N TRP A 588 -0.02 38.02 -10.27
CA TRP A 588 -0.48 38.48 -8.96
C TRP A 588 -1.25 37.39 -8.22
N ILE A 589 -0.78 36.98 -7.05
CA ILE A 589 -1.45 36.00 -6.20
C ILE A 589 -2.33 36.72 -5.20
N ASP A 590 -3.63 36.56 -5.30
CA ASP A 590 -4.58 37.20 -4.37
C ASP A 590 -4.65 36.43 -3.04
N ILE A 591 -3.99 36.98 -2.02
CA ILE A 591 -4.04 36.46 -0.65
C ILE A 591 -4.92 37.32 0.27
N SER A 592 -5.82 38.20 -0.27
CA SER A 592 -6.62 39.11 0.52
C SER A 592 -7.54 38.44 1.54
N GLU A 593 -8.05 37.24 1.24
CA GLU A 593 -8.94 36.51 2.13
C GLU A 593 -8.21 35.48 3.02
N ILE A 594 -7.03 35.02 2.60
CA ILE A 594 -6.29 33.93 3.30
C ILE A 594 -5.00 34.41 3.97
N GLY A 595 -4.52 35.59 3.63
CA GLY A 595 -3.27 36.16 4.12
C GLY A 595 -3.31 36.45 5.62
N THR A 596 -2.23 36.16 6.31
CA THR A 596 -2.01 36.53 7.71
C THR A 596 -1.32 37.87 7.78
N GLN A 597 -1.90 38.85 8.48
CA GLN A 597 -1.26 40.14 8.70
C GLN A 597 0.04 39.95 9.51
N LEU A 598 1.12 40.55 9.02
CA LEU A 598 2.42 40.60 9.71
C LEU A 598 2.62 41.94 10.41
N PRO A 599 2.64 41.97 11.75
CA PRO A 599 2.84 43.22 12.48
C PRO A 599 4.28 43.72 12.37
N LEU A 600 4.48 44.91 11.80
CA LEU A 600 5.76 45.62 11.76
C LEU A 600 5.76 46.79 12.74
N TYR A 601 6.19 46.51 13.97
CA TYR A 601 6.12 47.50 15.09
C TYR A 601 7.26 48.49 15.09
N HIS A 602 8.32 48.26 14.37
CA HIS A 602 9.51 49.08 14.35
C HIS A 602 9.85 49.54 12.97
N ASN A 603 10.19 50.82 12.80
CA ASN A 603 10.75 51.36 11.56
C ASN A 603 12.14 50.75 11.34
N ASP A 604 12.53 50.56 10.10
CA ASP A 604 13.85 50.14 9.69
C ASP A 604 14.28 48.79 10.30
N GLN A 605 13.37 47.95 10.74
CA GLN A 605 13.66 46.64 11.38
C GLN A 605 12.83 45.53 10.80
N PHE A 606 13.25 44.32 11.07
CA PHE A 606 12.46 43.14 10.83
C PHE A 606 11.23 43.11 11.72
N ALA A 607 10.18 42.41 11.24
CA ALA A 607 9.09 41.99 12.08
C ALA A 607 9.59 41.16 13.26
N ASP A 608 8.93 41.26 14.42
CA ASP A 608 9.33 40.54 15.63
C ASP A 608 9.28 39.01 15.45
N GLN A 609 8.53 38.52 14.45
CA GLN A 609 8.39 37.12 14.13
C GLN A 609 8.84 36.86 12.70
N ALA A 610 9.71 35.87 12.53
CA ALA A 610 10.03 35.31 11.23
C ALA A 610 8.83 34.46 10.73
N ILE A 611 8.72 34.34 9.43
CA ILE A 611 7.76 33.46 8.76
C ILE A 611 8.47 32.11 8.54
N ASP A 612 7.95 31.04 9.14
CA ASP A 612 8.44 29.68 8.92
C ASP A 612 8.02 29.19 7.52
N LEU A 613 8.96 28.59 6.80
CA LEU A 613 8.74 27.99 5.49
C LEU A 613 8.66 26.47 5.64
N PRO A 614 7.66 25.79 5.08
CA PRO A 614 7.56 24.33 5.09
C PRO A 614 8.57 23.65 4.17
N PHE A 615 9.30 24.43 3.35
CA PHE A 615 10.36 24.00 2.45
C PHE A 615 11.70 24.67 2.79
N LEU A 616 12.78 24.17 2.20
CA LEU A 616 14.08 24.83 2.23
C LEU A 616 14.21 25.71 1.00
N PHE A 617 14.31 27.02 1.20
CA PHE A 617 14.56 27.99 0.13
C PHE A 617 16.07 28.14 -0.09
N PRO A 618 16.62 27.65 -1.21
CA PRO A 618 18.03 27.87 -1.57
C PRO A 618 18.22 29.31 -2.04
N PHE A 619 19.21 30.00 -1.49
CA PHE A 619 19.56 31.37 -1.91
C PHE A 619 21.07 31.55 -1.85
N TYR A 620 21.70 31.69 -3.03
CA TYR A 620 23.16 31.61 -3.19
C TYR A 620 23.72 30.31 -2.59
N ASP A 621 24.73 30.38 -1.75
CA ASP A 621 25.42 29.20 -1.17
C ASP A 621 24.71 28.64 0.07
N GLU A 622 23.56 29.20 0.47
CA GLU A 622 22.87 28.82 1.71
C GLU A 622 21.41 28.41 1.45
N SER A 623 20.78 27.75 2.40
CA SER A 623 19.34 27.36 2.33
C SER A 623 18.65 27.70 3.64
N TYR A 624 17.43 28.21 3.55
CA TYR A 624 16.67 28.73 4.68
C TYR A 624 15.30 28.10 4.78
N ASN A 625 14.85 27.78 5.99
CA ASN A 625 13.50 27.31 6.29
C ASN A 625 12.63 28.38 6.98
N TYR A 626 12.98 29.63 6.85
CA TYR A 626 12.24 30.79 7.34
C TYR A 626 12.61 32.01 6.53
N VAL A 627 11.80 33.08 6.60
CA VAL A 627 12.12 34.39 6.03
C VAL A 627 11.73 35.49 7.01
N GLN A 628 12.49 36.59 7.04
CA GLN A 628 12.23 37.80 7.82
C GLN A 628 11.89 38.94 6.88
N VAL A 629 10.87 39.71 7.22
CA VAL A 629 10.37 40.82 6.42
C VAL A 629 10.71 42.13 7.11
N ASN A 630 11.33 43.08 6.39
CA ASN A 630 11.66 44.39 6.89
C ASN A 630 10.64 45.45 6.43
N ALA A 631 10.38 46.44 7.29
CA ALA A 631 9.43 47.50 7.00
C ALA A 631 9.75 48.27 5.71
N ASN A 632 11.04 48.33 5.33
CA ASN A 632 11.54 49.10 4.19
C ASN A 632 11.48 48.36 2.84
N GLY A 633 10.54 47.38 2.66
CA GLY A 633 10.24 46.80 1.37
C GLY A 633 11.21 45.74 0.88
N TRP A 634 11.82 44.98 1.80
CA TRP A 634 12.75 43.92 1.50
C TRP A 634 12.61 42.73 2.47
N ILE A 635 13.15 41.60 2.06
CA ILE A 635 13.15 40.38 2.87
C ILE A 635 14.59 39.83 3.01
N GLY A 636 14.85 39.04 4.07
CA GLY A 636 16.17 38.45 4.29
C GLY A 636 16.20 37.41 5.41
N TRP A 637 17.41 36.97 5.77
CA TRP A 637 17.67 35.84 6.69
C TRP A 637 18.79 36.20 7.69
N GLN A 638 18.43 36.66 8.89
CA GLN A 638 19.38 37.19 9.89
C GLN A 638 20.37 38.21 9.27
N SER A 639 19.85 39.06 8.40
CA SER A 639 20.66 39.93 7.58
C SER A 639 21.43 40.93 8.43
N SER A 640 22.70 41.12 8.10
CA SER A 640 23.51 42.22 8.65
C SER A 640 22.97 43.56 8.14
N ASN A 641 23.17 44.61 8.91
CA ASN A 641 22.77 45.98 8.54
C ASN A 641 21.24 46.17 8.39
N GLU A 642 20.43 45.42 9.13
CA GLU A 642 18.97 45.40 9.06
C GLU A 642 18.30 46.77 9.30
N THR A 643 18.97 47.69 9.96
CA THR A 643 18.41 49.03 10.30
C THR A 643 18.79 50.12 9.31
N VAL A 644 19.39 49.75 8.18
CA VAL A 644 19.69 50.69 7.08
C VAL A 644 18.42 51.04 6.37
N TRP A 645 18.10 52.34 6.28
CA TRP A 645 16.95 52.90 5.60
C TRP A 645 17.29 53.64 4.31
N LEU A 646 18.59 53.99 4.11
CA LEU A 646 19.09 54.57 2.88
C LEU A 646 19.49 53.46 1.89
N ASN A 647 18.82 53.43 0.76
CA ASN A 647 19.15 52.53 -0.34
C ASN A 647 20.34 53.03 -1.16
N GLU A 648 21.12 52.09 -1.68
CA GLU A 648 22.30 52.32 -2.51
C GLU A 648 22.30 51.26 -3.66
N GLU A 649 23.36 51.29 -4.45
CA GLU A 649 23.60 50.29 -5.50
C GLU A 649 23.91 48.89 -4.92
N VAL A 650 23.48 47.81 -5.58
CA VAL A 650 23.66 46.40 -5.23
C VAL A 650 24.65 45.75 -6.23
N PRO A 651 25.57 44.87 -5.80
CA PRO A 651 25.83 44.41 -4.44
C PRO A 651 26.65 45.43 -3.60
N SER A 652 26.37 45.49 -2.32
CA SER A 652 27.07 46.36 -1.37
C SER A 652 27.16 45.75 0.03
N ALA A 653 28.35 45.81 0.61
CA ALA A 653 28.60 45.38 1.98
C ALA A 653 27.98 46.31 3.04
N THR A 654 27.50 47.48 2.68
CA THR A 654 26.85 48.48 3.55
C THR A 654 25.32 48.29 3.64
N LEU A 655 24.73 47.61 2.65
CA LEU A 655 23.30 47.28 2.60
C LEU A 655 22.94 46.02 3.41
N PRO A 656 21.63 45.78 3.67
CA PRO A 656 21.16 44.52 4.25
C PRO A 656 21.58 43.31 3.41
N ARG A 657 22.05 42.23 4.10
CA ARG A 657 22.56 41.04 3.42
C ARG A 657 22.57 39.77 4.32
N PRO A 658 22.17 38.58 3.85
CA PRO A 658 21.57 38.37 2.52
C PRO A 658 20.21 39.03 2.42
N ALA A 659 19.79 39.47 1.22
CA ALA A 659 18.55 40.17 1.04
C ALA A 659 18.00 40.12 -0.40
N ILE A 660 16.67 40.14 -0.51
CA ILE A 660 15.89 40.39 -1.72
C ILE A 660 15.17 41.72 -1.51
N PHE A 661 15.46 42.71 -2.34
CA PHE A 661 14.92 44.04 -2.31
C PHE A 661 13.76 44.15 -3.30
N GLY A 662 12.52 44.05 -2.79
CA GLY A 662 11.31 44.20 -3.63
C GLY A 662 11.09 45.61 -4.13
N PHE A 663 11.13 46.57 -3.22
CA PHE A 663 11.23 48.01 -3.45
C PHE A 663 11.82 48.63 -2.18
N PHE A 664 13.14 48.55 -2.07
CA PHE A 664 13.84 49.04 -0.89
C PHE A 664 13.94 50.56 -0.92
N ASP A 665 13.19 51.18 -0.01
CA ASP A 665 13.17 52.61 0.26
C ASP A 665 12.77 52.84 1.73
N ASP A 666 12.82 54.02 2.25
CA ASP A 666 12.38 54.38 3.60
C ASP A 666 10.83 54.29 3.67
N LEU A 667 10.30 53.03 3.74
CA LEU A 667 8.87 52.74 3.77
C LEU A 667 8.33 52.77 5.20
N ASN A 668 7.03 53.00 5.35
CA ASN A 668 6.37 53.16 6.60
C ASN A 668 4.99 52.48 6.67
N PRO A 669 4.96 51.12 6.74
CA PRO A 669 3.73 50.38 6.91
C PRO A 669 3.00 50.81 8.21
N GLN A 670 1.72 50.52 8.29
CA GLN A 670 0.86 50.88 9.42
C GLN A 670 1.41 50.32 10.74
N ASN A 671 1.44 51.15 11.72
CA ASN A 671 1.73 50.84 13.13
C ASN A 671 3.16 51.01 13.64
N SER A 672 3.98 51.73 12.99
CA SER A 672 5.28 52.03 13.56
C SER A 672 5.20 53.22 14.56
N ASN A 673 5.37 52.93 15.85
CA ASN A 673 5.72 53.87 16.95
C ASN A 673 5.03 55.28 16.99
N GLY A 674 3.76 55.40 16.55
CA GLY A 674 3.02 56.60 16.64
C GLY A 674 3.34 57.66 15.56
N ASN A 675 3.96 57.29 14.47
CA ASN A 675 4.12 58.12 13.31
C ASN A 675 2.76 58.35 12.63
N THR A 676 2.39 59.60 12.42
CA THR A 676 1.07 59.96 11.85
C THR A 676 0.97 59.76 10.35
N ASN A 677 2.05 59.42 9.66
CA ASN A 677 2.11 59.23 8.21
C ASN A 677 2.25 57.75 7.82
N SER A 678 2.11 56.81 8.74
CA SER A 678 2.11 55.40 8.40
C SER A 678 0.79 55.01 7.73
N ALA A 679 0.85 54.20 6.68
CA ALA A 679 -0.32 53.58 6.03
C ALA A 679 0.08 52.29 5.29
N GLY A 680 -0.91 51.44 5.02
CA GLY A 680 -0.74 50.15 4.43
C GLY A 680 -0.34 49.07 5.44
N ASP A 681 -0.49 47.83 5.06
CA ASP A 681 -0.21 46.65 5.90
C ASP A 681 0.66 45.66 5.11
N VAL A 682 1.32 44.75 5.82
CA VAL A 682 2.01 43.63 5.20
C VAL A 682 1.31 42.34 5.56
N TYR A 683 1.05 41.52 4.59
CA TYR A 683 0.43 40.21 4.71
C TYR A 683 1.37 39.12 4.20
N TYR A 684 1.17 37.90 4.67
CA TYR A 684 1.84 36.74 4.09
C TYR A 684 0.92 35.53 4.05
N HIS A 685 1.18 34.66 3.09
CA HIS A 685 0.60 33.33 3.01
C HIS A 685 1.70 32.35 2.59
N VAL A 686 1.69 31.13 3.20
CA VAL A 686 2.69 30.08 2.95
C VAL A 686 2.00 28.77 2.74
N ASN A 687 2.41 28.07 1.70
CA ASN A 687 2.04 26.66 1.45
C ASN A 687 3.31 25.83 1.20
N ASN A 688 3.18 24.57 0.80
CA ASN A 688 4.34 23.67 0.60
C ASN A 688 5.28 24.13 -0.52
N ASP A 689 4.81 24.91 -1.47
CA ASP A 689 5.53 25.24 -2.70
C ASP A 689 6.02 26.67 -2.75
N ARG A 690 5.35 27.58 -2.03
CA ARG A 690 5.71 29.01 -2.05
C ARG A 690 5.34 29.77 -0.80
N ALA A 691 5.99 30.91 -0.63
CA ALA A 691 5.65 31.93 0.35
C ALA A 691 5.40 33.26 -0.36
N VAL A 692 4.21 33.83 -0.20
CA VAL A 692 3.81 35.14 -0.73
C VAL A 692 3.89 36.16 0.39
N ILE A 693 4.65 37.24 0.20
CA ILE A 693 4.78 38.38 1.11
C ILE A 693 4.26 39.61 0.38
N TRP A 694 3.14 40.17 0.85
CA TRP A 694 2.43 41.25 0.21
C TRP A 694 2.52 42.54 0.98
N PHE A 695 3.15 43.57 0.41
CA PHE A 695 3.15 44.97 0.87
C PHE A 695 1.96 45.68 0.25
N ASN A 696 0.87 45.80 1.04
CA ASN A 696 -0.42 46.32 0.57
C ASN A 696 -0.55 47.81 0.86
N ASP A 697 -0.53 48.65 -0.17
CA ASP A 697 -0.73 50.12 -0.10
C ASP A 697 0.23 50.82 0.89
N VAL A 698 1.45 50.35 1.03
CA VAL A 698 2.44 50.91 1.96
C VAL A 698 2.91 52.30 1.49
N VAL A 699 3.10 53.22 2.39
CA VAL A 699 3.58 54.57 2.09
C VAL A 699 5.01 54.77 2.49
N ARG A 700 5.68 55.82 1.97
CA ARG A 700 7.00 56.21 2.35
C ARG A 700 7.00 57.00 3.68
N TRP A 701 8.12 56.89 4.44
CA TRP A 701 8.32 57.64 5.70
C TRP A 701 8.33 59.16 5.47
N ASN A 702 7.57 59.90 6.25
CA ASN A 702 7.59 61.36 6.44
C ASN A 702 7.79 62.24 5.16
N THR A 703 7.17 61.86 4.04
CA THR A 703 7.29 62.55 2.76
C THR A 703 6.06 63.35 2.47
N THR A 704 6.22 64.32 1.53
CA THR A 704 5.08 64.93 0.84
C THR A 704 4.53 64.12 -0.32
N ASP A 705 5.16 62.96 -0.54
CA ASP A 705 4.67 61.96 -1.48
C ASP A 705 3.44 61.25 -0.92
N SER A 706 2.35 61.39 -1.63
CA SER A 706 1.04 60.80 -1.23
C SER A 706 0.80 59.46 -1.94
N GLY A 707 1.80 58.93 -2.65
CA GLY A 707 1.66 57.68 -3.38
C GLY A 707 1.75 56.47 -2.44
N GLN A 708 1.21 55.38 -2.92
CA GLN A 708 1.19 54.06 -2.27
C GLN A 708 1.99 53.09 -3.12
N PHE A 709 2.51 52.05 -2.44
CA PHE A 709 3.27 50.99 -3.07
C PHE A 709 2.60 49.65 -2.74
N ASP A 710 2.16 48.96 -3.77
CA ASP A 710 1.43 47.71 -3.70
C ASP A 710 2.17 46.65 -4.54
N PHE A 711 2.88 45.76 -3.83
CA PHE A 711 3.73 44.76 -4.47
C PHE A 711 3.86 43.48 -3.64
N GLN A 712 4.23 42.39 -4.27
CA GLN A 712 4.48 41.10 -3.63
C GLN A 712 5.92 40.67 -3.87
N ILE A 713 6.49 39.94 -2.91
CA ILE A 713 7.70 39.11 -3.07
C ILE A 713 7.28 37.65 -2.84
N ILE A 714 7.51 36.81 -3.80
CA ILE A 714 7.12 35.40 -3.78
C ILE A 714 8.39 34.56 -3.80
N LEU A 715 8.52 33.63 -2.83
CA LEU A 715 9.61 32.66 -2.77
C LEU A 715 9.08 31.30 -3.17
N HIS A 716 9.69 30.64 -4.14
CA HIS A 716 9.35 29.27 -4.58
C HIS A 716 10.27 28.25 -3.94
N SER A 717 9.77 27.02 -3.73
CA SER A 717 10.52 25.95 -3.05
C SER A 717 11.78 25.49 -3.80
N ASP A 718 11.91 25.77 -5.09
CA ASP A 718 13.06 25.47 -5.94
C ASP A 718 14.17 26.53 -5.91
N GLY A 719 13.94 27.66 -5.25
CA GLY A 719 14.87 28.78 -5.15
C GLY A 719 14.63 29.92 -6.13
N ALA A 720 13.65 29.80 -7.03
CA ALA A 720 13.14 30.92 -7.81
C ALA A 720 12.41 31.92 -6.90
N PHE A 721 12.33 33.16 -7.34
CA PHE A 721 11.48 34.18 -6.69
C PHE A 721 10.99 35.21 -7.68
N ASP A 722 9.79 35.73 -7.39
CA ASP A 722 9.15 36.77 -8.18
C ASP A 722 8.90 38.02 -7.35
N ILE A 723 8.85 39.17 -8.04
CA ILE A 723 8.41 40.42 -7.44
C ILE A 723 7.33 41.01 -8.36
N ASN A 724 6.11 41.02 -7.87
CA ASN A 724 4.93 41.50 -8.61
C ASN A 724 4.56 42.90 -8.16
N TYR A 725 4.36 43.81 -9.11
CA TYR A 725 3.99 45.20 -8.85
C TYR A 725 2.60 45.45 -9.42
N ARG A 726 1.59 45.71 -8.54
CA ARG A 726 0.19 45.93 -8.95
C ARG A 726 -0.17 47.40 -9.11
N ASP A 727 -0.02 48.19 -8.03
CA ASP A 727 -0.38 49.60 -8.00
C ASP A 727 0.72 50.42 -7.30
N MET A 728 1.62 50.99 -8.10
CA MET A 728 2.79 51.75 -7.68
C MET A 728 2.59 53.23 -8.00
N THR A 729 1.82 53.97 -7.17
CA THR A 729 1.41 55.37 -7.45
C THR A 729 2.36 56.42 -6.86
N GLY A 730 3.33 56.02 -6.05
CA GLY A 730 4.34 56.87 -5.46
C GLY A 730 5.46 57.23 -6.41
N THR A 731 6.46 57.92 -5.87
CA THR A 731 7.70 58.27 -6.60
C THR A 731 8.57 57.00 -6.72
N LEU A 732 8.79 56.53 -7.94
CA LEU A 732 9.45 55.25 -8.25
C LEU A 732 10.97 55.36 -8.48
N ASN A 733 11.53 56.57 -8.60
CA ASN A 733 12.92 56.81 -8.91
C ASN A 733 13.81 57.02 -7.65
N SER A 734 13.41 56.50 -6.51
CA SER A 734 14.15 56.59 -5.23
C SER A 734 14.40 55.25 -4.56
N GLY A 735 13.83 54.17 -5.08
CA GLY A 735 13.98 52.82 -4.53
C GLY A 735 15.07 52.03 -5.20
N THR A 736 15.50 50.95 -4.54
CA THR A 736 16.40 49.93 -5.08
C THR A 736 15.63 48.60 -5.20
N VAL A 737 15.72 47.96 -6.35
CA VAL A 737 15.24 46.60 -6.62
C VAL A 737 16.44 45.75 -7.02
N GLY A 738 16.54 44.56 -6.41
CA GLY A 738 17.66 43.66 -6.63
C GLY A 738 17.82 42.66 -5.49
N PHE A 739 18.92 41.94 -5.48
CA PHE A 739 19.20 40.96 -4.44
C PHE A 739 20.69 40.72 -4.31
N GLN A 740 21.14 40.22 -3.13
CA GLN A 740 22.58 40.01 -2.88
C GLN A 740 22.82 38.92 -1.83
N ASN A 741 24.01 38.30 -1.93
CA ASN A 741 24.47 37.23 -1.03
C ASN A 741 24.79 37.76 0.39
N ALA A 742 25.12 36.84 1.31
CA ALA A 742 25.46 37.12 2.72
C ALA A 742 26.72 37.95 2.88
N GLN A 743 27.64 38.00 1.92
CA GLN A 743 28.87 38.74 1.94
C GLN A 743 28.68 40.15 1.36
N GLY A 744 27.67 40.41 0.54
CA GLY A 744 27.47 41.64 -0.20
C GLY A 744 28.52 41.88 -1.27
N THR A 745 29.07 40.77 -1.79
CA THR A 745 30.10 40.78 -2.85
C THR A 745 29.56 40.33 -4.18
N GLU A 746 28.47 39.59 -4.16
CA GLU A 746 27.77 39.12 -5.33
C GLU A 746 26.27 39.44 -5.21
N GLY A 747 25.68 39.82 -6.29
CA GLY A 747 24.28 40.23 -6.33
C GLY A 747 23.91 40.89 -7.66
N THR A 748 22.64 41.06 -7.85
CA THR A 748 22.06 41.66 -9.05
C THR A 748 21.34 42.94 -8.68
N GLN A 749 21.73 44.03 -9.34
CA GLN A 749 20.94 45.26 -9.35
C GLN A 749 20.02 45.31 -10.55
N VAL A 750 18.73 45.30 -10.29
CA VAL A 750 17.73 45.57 -11.34
C VAL A 750 17.61 47.07 -11.59
N VAL A 751 17.38 47.82 -10.53
CA VAL A 751 17.33 49.28 -10.60
C VAL A 751 17.75 49.89 -9.25
N ALA A 752 18.41 51.02 -9.26
CA ALA A 752 18.67 51.86 -8.10
C ALA A 752 18.42 53.34 -8.45
N ASN A 753 17.53 53.98 -7.74
CA ASN A 753 17.20 55.40 -7.81
C ASN A 753 16.85 55.91 -9.24
N GLN A 754 16.17 55.08 -10.05
CA GLN A 754 15.76 55.38 -11.41
C GLN A 754 14.34 54.84 -11.66
N ASN A 755 13.63 55.42 -12.62
CA ASN A 755 12.32 54.93 -13.08
C ASN A 755 12.52 53.66 -13.92
N PHE A 756 11.99 52.58 -13.44
CA PHE A 756 12.01 51.32 -14.14
C PHE A 756 10.70 50.54 -13.92
N ILE A 757 10.19 50.50 -12.68
CA ILE A 757 9.00 49.77 -12.30
C ILE A 757 7.76 50.38 -12.94
N THR A 758 6.89 49.54 -13.45
CA THR A 758 5.54 49.90 -13.94
C THR A 758 4.47 49.08 -13.24
N ASN A 759 3.22 49.55 -13.26
CA ASN A 759 2.10 48.74 -12.77
C ASN A 759 1.94 47.48 -13.63
N ASN A 760 1.50 46.40 -13.02
CA ASN A 760 1.31 45.09 -13.64
C ASN A 760 2.60 44.50 -14.24
N MET A 761 3.77 44.82 -13.63
CA MET A 761 5.03 44.24 -13.99
C MET A 761 5.40 43.14 -13.00
N THR A 762 5.90 42.02 -13.48
CA THR A 762 6.53 40.95 -12.72
C THR A 762 8.02 40.90 -13.02
N LEU A 763 8.85 40.88 -11.98
CA LEU A 763 10.26 40.55 -12.05
C LEU A 763 10.43 39.11 -11.59
N MET A 764 11.03 38.29 -12.44
CA MET A 764 11.33 36.88 -12.15
C MET A 764 12.84 36.70 -12.02
N ALA A 765 13.29 35.93 -11.00
CA ALA A 765 14.69 35.62 -10.77
C ALA A 765 14.89 34.18 -10.39
N ASN A 766 15.86 33.52 -11.01
CA ASN A 766 16.21 32.13 -10.73
C ASN A 766 17.73 31.88 -10.89
N SER A 767 18.24 30.92 -10.10
CA SER A 767 19.64 30.43 -10.24
C SER A 767 19.78 29.39 -11.35
N THR A 768 18.69 28.87 -11.93
CA THR A 768 18.72 27.99 -13.08
C THR A 768 18.18 28.70 -14.31
N GLN A 769 18.86 28.51 -15.46
CA GLN A 769 18.50 29.17 -16.71
C GLN A 769 17.13 28.69 -17.30
N SER A 770 16.44 27.74 -16.65
CA SER A 770 15.30 27.01 -17.19
C SER A 770 13.97 27.75 -17.18
N ASP A 771 13.82 28.90 -16.52
CA ASP A 771 12.49 29.39 -16.13
C ASP A 771 12.06 30.71 -16.76
N ILE A 772 12.64 31.09 -17.90
CA ILE A 772 12.22 32.30 -18.60
C ILE A 772 11.33 31.94 -19.77
N PRO A 773 10.07 32.36 -19.77
CA PRO A 773 9.10 31.84 -20.69
C PRO A 773 9.19 32.48 -22.08
N TRP A 774 9.58 31.71 -23.11
CA TRP A 774 9.16 31.91 -24.48
C TRP A 774 7.77 31.30 -24.72
N ALA A 775 7.24 30.61 -23.74
CA ALA A 775 5.92 29.99 -23.73
C ALA A 775 5.17 30.39 -22.45
N ILE A 776 3.95 30.89 -22.58
CA ILE A 776 3.11 31.41 -21.50
C ILE A 776 1.85 30.57 -21.43
N LEU A 777 1.54 30.07 -20.25
CA LEU A 777 0.33 29.29 -20.00
C LEU A 777 -0.73 30.19 -19.34
N THR A 778 -1.95 30.17 -19.85
CA THR A 778 -3.09 30.94 -19.30
C THR A 778 -4.34 30.08 -19.26
N SER A 779 -5.24 30.32 -18.31
CA SER A 779 -6.60 29.78 -18.26
C SER A 779 -7.63 30.92 -18.40
N GLU A 780 -8.89 30.59 -18.67
CA GLU A 780 -9.95 31.61 -18.68
C GLU A 780 -10.15 32.30 -17.31
N ALA A 781 -9.76 31.63 -16.21
CA ALA A 781 -9.90 32.11 -14.85
C ALA A 781 -8.57 32.69 -14.28
N ASN A 782 -7.49 32.66 -15.06
CA ASN A 782 -6.12 32.93 -14.63
C ASN A 782 -5.58 32.04 -13.51
N ASP A 783 -6.20 30.90 -13.28
CA ASP A 783 -5.76 29.93 -12.30
C ASP A 783 -5.14 28.71 -13.02
N LEU A 784 -3.88 28.43 -12.74
CA LEU A 784 -3.17 27.24 -13.22
C LEU A 784 -3.31 26.05 -12.25
N PHE A 785 -4.22 26.15 -11.31
CA PHE A 785 -4.57 25.10 -10.37
C PHE A 785 -6.07 25.09 -10.12
N GLY A 786 -6.61 23.98 -9.68
CA GLY A 786 -8.04 23.86 -9.37
C GLY A 786 -8.45 22.46 -9.03
N GLU A 787 -9.75 22.25 -8.96
CA GLU A 787 -10.39 20.97 -8.74
C GLU A 787 -11.38 20.70 -9.88
N LEU A 788 -11.39 19.46 -10.38
CA LEU A 788 -12.34 18.98 -11.40
C LEU A 788 -13.13 17.82 -10.84
N THR A 789 -14.45 17.92 -10.85
CA THR A 789 -15.31 16.75 -10.56
C THR A 789 -15.30 15.80 -11.75
N GLY A 790 -15.64 14.52 -11.49
CA GLY A 790 -15.62 13.49 -12.54
C GLY A 790 -16.41 13.89 -13.77
N GLY A 791 -15.79 13.82 -14.93
CA GLY A 791 -16.33 14.24 -16.21
C GLY A 791 -16.18 15.73 -16.52
N GLU A 792 -15.64 16.55 -15.61
CA GLU A 792 -15.34 17.96 -15.88
C GLU A 792 -13.99 18.13 -16.59
N THR A 793 -13.87 19.23 -17.33
CA THR A 793 -12.67 19.60 -18.08
C THR A 793 -12.34 21.07 -17.88
N VAL A 794 -11.06 21.40 -17.95
CA VAL A 794 -10.56 22.76 -18.05
C VAL A 794 -9.67 22.89 -19.28
N ASP A 795 -9.82 23.98 -20.01
CA ASP A 795 -8.98 24.32 -21.16
C ASP A 795 -7.96 25.38 -20.74
N LEU A 796 -6.70 25.08 -20.95
CA LEU A 796 -5.57 26.00 -20.82
C LEU A 796 -5.12 26.43 -22.21
N ASN A 797 -4.54 27.60 -22.30
CA ASN A 797 -4.00 28.14 -23.53
C ASN A 797 -2.49 28.34 -23.38
N LEU A 798 -1.69 27.59 -24.14
CA LEU A 798 -0.26 27.82 -24.26
C LEU A 798 0.04 28.77 -25.39
N GLN A 799 0.51 29.96 -25.10
CA GLN A 799 1.01 30.95 -26.07
C GLN A 799 2.53 30.85 -26.17
N VAL A 800 3.01 30.75 -27.40
CA VAL A 800 4.44 30.74 -27.70
C VAL A 800 4.80 32.08 -28.37
N LEU A 801 5.86 32.71 -27.89
CA LEU A 801 6.36 34.02 -28.35
C LEU A 801 7.81 33.83 -28.84
N THR A 802 8.08 34.27 -30.07
CA THR A 802 9.42 34.15 -30.66
C THR A 802 10.17 35.48 -30.77
N ASN A 803 9.63 36.55 -30.16
CA ASN A 803 10.18 37.93 -30.26
C ASN A 803 11.63 38.03 -29.79
N ASN A 804 12.03 37.19 -28.86
CA ASN A 804 13.34 37.19 -28.25
C ASN A 804 14.11 35.89 -28.54
N LEU A 805 13.69 35.09 -29.51
CA LEU A 805 14.33 33.84 -29.88
C LEU A 805 15.15 33.98 -31.14
N GLY A 806 16.37 33.44 -31.14
CA GLY A 806 17.13 33.21 -32.36
C GLY A 806 16.57 32.03 -33.16
N GLN A 807 17.03 31.86 -34.39
CA GLN A 807 16.72 30.67 -35.20
C GLN A 807 17.23 29.40 -34.48
N GLY A 808 16.37 28.38 -34.37
CA GLY A 808 16.75 27.14 -33.69
C GLY A 808 15.55 26.29 -33.26
N SER A 809 15.84 25.18 -32.58
CA SER A 809 14.84 24.31 -31.98
C SER A 809 14.87 24.51 -30.47
N TYR A 810 13.68 24.66 -29.89
CA TYR A 810 13.48 24.89 -28.46
C TYR A 810 12.52 23.85 -27.93
N GLU A 811 12.78 23.38 -26.71
CA GLU A 811 11.95 22.39 -26.03
C GLU A 811 11.54 22.91 -24.67
N ALA A 812 10.28 22.65 -24.32
CA ALA A 812 9.70 22.87 -23.00
C ALA A 812 8.78 21.72 -22.65
N SER A 813 8.29 21.69 -21.43
CA SER A 813 7.25 20.75 -21.03
C SER A 813 6.22 21.43 -20.14
N VAL A 814 4.94 21.10 -20.33
CA VAL A 814 3.87 21.44 -19.40
C VAL A 814 3.69 20.27 -18.46
N SER A 815 3.96 20.46 -17.18
CA SER A 815 3.79 19.46 -16.13
C SER A 815 2.45 19.69 -15.44
N ILE A 816 1.61 18.69 -15.43
CA ILE A 816 0.34 18.68 -14.71
C ILE A 816 0.49 17.69 -13.54
N THR A 817 0.44 18.20 -12.32
CA THR A 817 0.52 17.44 -11.08
C THR A 817 -0.84 17.34 -10.41
N SER A 818 -1.07 16.27 -9.68
CA SER A 818 -2.29 16.01 -8.91
C SER A 818 -1.90 15.28 -7.63
N LEU A 819 -2.66 15.48 -6.56
CA LEU A 819 -2.49 14.70 -5.33
C LEU A 819 -3.10 13.29 -5.48
N GLU A 820 -4.06 13.12 -6.40
CA GLU A 820 -4.89 11.94 -6.55
C GLU A 820 -4.52 11.07 -7.76
N ALA A 821 -3.73 11.61 -8.71
CA ALA A 821 -3.39 10.92 -9.96
C ALA A 821 -1.89 11.03 -10.31
N VAL A 822 -1.43 10.15 -11.18
CA VAL A 822 -0.04 10.17 -11.66
C VAL A 822 0.20 11.44 -12.48
N PRO A 823 1.26 12.21 -12.22
CA PRO A 823 1.60 13.40 -13.00
C PRO A 823 1.75 13.12 -14.49
N VAL A 824 1.27 14.05 -15.32
CA VAL A 824 1.38 14.00 -16.78
C VAL A 824 2.28 15.14 -17.25
N SER A 825 3.18 14.87 -18.18
CA SER A 825 4.05 15.85 -18.81
C SER A 825 3.76 15.92 -20.31
N VAL A 826 3.41 17.10 -20.80
CA VAL A 826 3.14 17.39 -22.22
C VAL A 826 4.35 18.08 -22.81
N PRO A 827 5.15 17.45 -23.67
CA PRO A 827 6.28 18.08 -24.32
C PRO A 827 5.83 19.15 -25.31
N VAL A 828 6.57 20.26 -25.33
CA VAL A 828 6.36 21.41 -26.21
C VAL A 828 7.59 21.57 -27.09
N TYR A 829 7.41 21.47 -28.38
CA TYR A 829 8.47 21.63 -29.38
C TYR A 829 8.25 22.90 -30.20
N LEU A 830 9.23 23.77 -30.25
CA LEU A 830 9.21 24.98 -31.05
C LEU A 830 10.39 24.98 -32.01
N ILE A 831 10.11 25.21 -33.27
CA ILE A 831 11.09 25.54 -34.32
C ILE A 831 10.94 27.03 -34.66
N VAL A 832 12.01 27.80 -34.46
CA VAL A 832 12.07 29.21 -34.89
C VAL A 832 12.87 29.30 -36.17
N SER A 833 12.18 29.71 -37.22
CA SER A 833 12.77 29.90 -38.55
C SER A 833 12.78 31.40 -38.97
N ASP A 834 13.46 31.73 -40.01
CA ASP A 834 13.49 33.11 -40.52
C ASP A 834 12.25 33.46 -41.36
N GLY A 835 11.18 32.71 -41.21
CA GLY A 835 9.89 32.95 -41.91
C GLY A 835 9.86 32.42 -43.35
N PHE A 836 10.83 31.65 -43.77
CA PHE A 836 10.74 30.94 -45.03
C PHE A 836 9.92 29.65 -44.79
N ALA A 837 8.67 29.66 -45.25
CA ALA A 837 7.94 28.41 -45.41
C ALA A 837 8.76 27.54 -46.40
N VAL A 838 9.18 26.36 -45.95
CA VAL A 838 9.75 25.38 -46.86
C VAL A 838 8.61 25.02 -47.85
N PRO A 839 8.76 25.26 -49.17
CA PRO A 839 7.71 24.93 -50.12
C PRO A 839 7.41 23.44 -50.04
N GLU A 840 6.14 23.05 -50.09
CA GLU A 840 5.77 21.64 -50.13
C GLU A 840 6.30 21.02 -51.42
N LEU A 841 7.09 19.95 -51.31
CA LEU A 841 7.48 19.17 -52.44
C LEU A 841 6.28 18.30 -52.91
N PRO A 842 5.69 18.54 -54.09
CA PRO A 842 4.61 17.68 -54.55
C PRO A 842 5.08 16.27 -54.80
N VAL A 843 4.26 15.27 -54.46
CA VAL A 843 4.57 13.87 -54.69
C VAL A 843 4.73 13.64 -56.20
N ILE A 844 5.93 13.19 -56.61
CA ILE A 844 6.28 12.91 -57.99
C ILE A 844 5.98 11.44 -58.35
N ASP A 845 5.35 11.21 -59.50
CA ASP A 845 5.04 9.87 -59.94
C ASP A 845 6.33 9.11 -60.38
N ILE A 846 6.67 8.11 -59.57
CA ILE A 846 7.87 7.26 -59.80
C ILE A 846 7.60 6.08 -60.72
N ASN A 847 6.36 5.87 -61.23
CA ASN A 847 5.99 4.75 -62.08
C ASN A 847 6.48 4.94 -63.53
N GLU A 848 6.94 6.14 -63.88
CA GLU A 848 7.52 6.43 -65.21
C GLU A 848 8.91 5.82 -65.37
N SER A 849 9.54 5.42 -64.27
CA SER A 849 10.84 4.74 -64.26
C SER A 849 10.73 3.25 -63.91
N ASN A 850 11.51 2.41 -64.57
CA ASN A 850 11.52 0.95 -64.35
C ASN A 850 12.02 0.55 -62.95
N ASN A 851 12.76 1.40 -62.29
CA ASN A 851 13.33 1.19 -60.93
C ASN A 851 12.75 2.14 -59.87
N GLY A 852 11.75 3.01 -60.24
CA GLY A 852 11.11 3.95 -59.32
C GLY A 852 12.03 5.10 -58.86
N ILE A 853 13.09 5.40 -59.63
CA ILE A 853 13.93 6.57 -59.43
C ILE A 853 13.71 7.47 -60.64
N VAL A 854 13.39 8.74 -60.39
CA VAL A 854 13.09 9.74 -61.46
C VAL A 854 13.96 11.00 -61.24
N ASP A 855 14.21 11.76 -62.28
CA ASP A 855 14.84 13.06 -62.17
C ASP A 855 13.81 14.07 -61.59
N LEU A 856 14.27 15.04 -60.78
CA LEU A 856 13.43 16.12 -60.34
C LEU A 856 12.93 16.97 -61.55
N PRO A 857 11.64 17.25 -61.66
CA PRO A 857 11.10 18.12 -62.72
C PRO A 857 11.74 19.50 -62.68
N GLU A 858 12.04 20.10 -63.82
CA GLU A 858 12.61 21.45 -63.95
C GLU A 858 11.76 22.57 -63.29
N ASN A 859 10.49 22.30 -63.09
CA ASN A 859 9.57 23.24 -62.40
C ASN A 859 9.43 22.98 -60.92
N THR A 860 10.26 22.11 -60.31
CA THR A 860 10.37 21.95 -58.87
C THR A 860 10.98 23.25 -58.31
N GLU A 861 10.55 23.64 -57.08
CA GLU A 861 11.09 24.81 -56.36
C GLU A 861 12.62 24.75 -56.25
N SER A 862 13.25 25.92 -56.46
CA SER A 862 14.71 26.01 -56.57
C SER A 862 15.44 25.46 -55.36
N ILE A 863 14.87 25.61 -54.18
CA ILE A 863 15.42 25.10 -52.91
C ILE A 863 15.68 23.59 -52.94
N PHE A 864 14.81 22.83 -53.62
CA PHE A 864 15.01 21.38 -53.77
C PHE A 864 15.98 21.04 -54.91
N LEU A 865 15.92 21.79 -56.02
CA LEU A 865 16.83 21.61 -57.14
C LEU A 865 18.30 21.96 -56.83
N ASP A 866 18.50 22.88 -55.85
CA ASP A 866 19.84 23.30 -55.39
C ASP A 866 20.55 22.19 -54.57
N VAL A 867 19.78 21.22 -54.00
CA VAL A 867 20.30 20.18 -53.09
C VAL A 867 20.12 18.76 -53.63
N ALA A 868 19.27 18.55 -54.64
CA ALA A 868 19.04 17.21 -55.21
C ALA A 868 18.69 17.27 -56.70
N SER A 869 18.97 16.22 -57.43
CA SER A 869 18.65 16.11 -58.88
C SER A 869 17.67 14.98 -59.14
N ARG A 870 17.53 14.03 -58.24
CA ARG A 870 16.68 12.86 -58.40
C ARG A 870 15.77 12.65 -57.23
N TYR A 871 14.71 11.87 -57.45
CA TYR A 871 13.61 11.60 -56.52
C TYR A 871 13.16 10.15 -56.51
N THR A 872 12.82 9.63 -55.36
CA THR A 872 12.04 8.41 -55.18
C THR A 872 11.15 8.60 -53.92
N HIS A 873 10.33 7.62 -53.61
CA HIS A 873 9.57 7.60 -52.35
C HIS A 873 9.24 6.20 -51.89
N VAL A 874 8.81 6.07 -50.63
CA VAL A 874 8.27 4.85 -50.00
C VAL A 874 6.80 5.06 -49.68
N ASN A 875 5.93 4.14 -50.09
CA ASN A 875 4.50 4.18 -49.77
C ASN A 875 4.26 3.74 -48.31
N VAL A 876 3.40 4.40 -47.59
CA VAL A 876 3.00 4.08 -46.25
C VAL A 876 1.54 3.58 -46.17
N PRO A 877 1.12 2.91 -45.07
CA PRO A 877 -0.19 2.22 -45.01
C PRO A 877 -1.43 3.10 -45.20
N ASN A 878 -1.39 4.38 -44.86
CA ASN A 878 -2.50 5.33 -45.09
C ASN A 878 -2.65 5.80 -46.52
N GLY A 879 -1.71 5.47 -47.43
CA GLY A 879 -1.71 5.86 -48.85
C GLY A 879 -0.83 7.06 -49.16
N ASP A 880 -0.26 7.73 -48.16
CA ASP A 880 0.73 8.78 -48.35
C ASP A 880 2.11 8.19 -48.67
N VAL A 881 3.13 9.06 -48.82
CA VAL A 881 4.50 8.67 -49.13
C VAL A 881 5.52 9.38 -48.25
N ILE A 882 6.62 8.70 -47.94
CA ILE A 882 7.82 9.36 -47.40
C ILE A 882 8.73 9.64 -48.58
N GLN A 883 8.95 10.93 -48.85
CA GLN A 883 9.67 11.42 -50.02
C GLN A 883 11.20 11.31 -49.80
N ILE A 884 11.96 11.00 -50.82
CA ILE A 884 13.41 10.85 -50.80
C ILE A 884 14.02 11.70 -51.93
N LEU A 885 14.76 12.72 -51.57
CA LEU A 885 15.54 13.58 -52.46
C LEU A 885 16.98 13.08 -52.54
N ILE A 886 17.58 13.05 -53.70
CA ILE A 886 18.84 12.37 -53.96
C ILE A 886 19.81 13.28 -54.70
N GLN A 887 21.04 13.38 -54.21
CA GLN A 887 22.14 14.09 -54.83
C GLN A 887 22.76 13.25 -55.96
N ASP A 888 23.54 13.92 -56.79
CA ASP A 888 24.15 13.33 -58.01
C ASP A 888 25.13 12.18 -57.71
N ASP A 889 25.73 12.17 -56.55
CA ASP A 889 26.79 11.23 -56.19
C ASP A 889 26.32 9.80 -55.86
N PHE A 890 24.99 9.56 -55.71
CA PHE A 890 24.46 8.24 -55.43
C PHE A 890 24.18 7.40 -56.67
N THR A 891 24.55 6.14 -56.65
CA THR A 891 24.18 5.20 -57.72
C THR A 891 22.77 4.66 -57.53
N ASP A 892 22.10 4.22 -58.58
CA ASP A 892 20.77 3.59 -58.49
C ASP A 892 20.75 2.42 -57.53
N GLU A 893 21.81 1.61 -57.43
CA GLU A 893 21.89 0.50 -56.49
C GLU A 893 21.87 0.99 -55.04
N GLN A 894 22.58 2.05 -54.73
CA GLN A 894 22.58 2.66 -53.36
C GLN A 894 21.21 3.22 -53.02
N ILE A 895 20.57 3.92 -53.96
CA ILE A 895 19.23 4.49 -53.77
C ILE A 895 18.21 3.39 -53.52
N LEU A 896 18.20 2.34 -54.33
CA LEU A 896 17.29 1.20 -54.16
C LEU A 896 17.57 0.47 -52.85
N HIS A 897 18.81 0.39 -52.42
CA HIS A 897 19.17 -0.20 -51.14
C HIS A 897 18.58 0.60 -49.97
N VAL A 898 18.74 1.94 -49.96
CA VAL A 898 18.19 2.80 -48.90
C VAL A 898 16.67 2.75 -48.88
N ARG A 899 16.01 2.80 -50.06
CA ARG A 899 14.56 2.67 -50.15
C ARG A 899 14.08 1.32 -49.58
N HIS A 900 14.74 0.21 -49.90
CA HIS A 900 14.40 -1.11 -49.42
C HIS A 900 14.62 -1.26 -47.92
N VAL A 901 15.70 -0.66 -47.38
CA VAL A 901 15.97 -0.60 -45.94
C VAL A 901 14.85 0.16 -45.23
N LEU A 902 14.49 1.35 -45.73
CA LEU A 902 13.42 2.15 -45.16
C LEU A 902 12.07 1.40 -45.19
N GLU A 903 11.72 0.79 -46.36
CA GLU A 903 10.51 -0.07 -46.45
C GLU A 903 10.50 -1.18 -45.42
N SER A 904 11.66 -1.82 -45.16
CA SER A 904 11.81 -2.90 -44.21
C SER A 904 11.65 -2.43 -42.76
N TYR A 905 12.15 -1.23 -42.42
CA TYR A 905 12.03 -0.65 -41.10
C TYR A 905 10.59 -0.18 -40.75
N LEU A 906 9.78 0.16 -41.75
CA LEU A 906 8.43 0.68 -41.58
C LEU A 906 7.35 -0.41 -41.57
N VAL A 907 7.72 -1.70 -41.70
CA VAL A 907 6.79 -2.82 -41.64
C VAL A 907 6.58 -3.29 -40.20
N ASN A 908 5.32 -3.43 -39.79
CA ASN A 908 4.96 -3.98 -38.50
C ASN A 908 5.53 -5.39 -38.30
N ILE A 909 6.18 -5.63 -37.15
CA ILE A 909 6.70 -6.95 -36.76
C ILE A 909 5.87 -7.46 -35.58
N PRO A 910 4.89 -8.35 -35.80
CA PRO A 910 4.04 -8.89 -34.77
C PRO A 910 4.87 -9.59 -33.67
N GLY A 911 4.58 -9.30 -32.39
CA GLY A 911 5.24 -9.91 -31.24
C GLY A 911 6.56 -9.29 -30.82
N SER A 912 6.99 -8.15 -31.40
CA SER A 912 8.09 -7.35 -30.89
C SER A 912 7.58 -6.18 -30.05
N GLU A 913 8.28 -5.84 -28.97
CA GLU A 913 7.92 -4.80 -28.00
C GLU A 913 7.63 -3.43 -28.67
N TRP A 914 8.39 -3.06 -29.71
CA TRP A 914 8.27 -1.77 -30.40
C TRP A 914 7.91 -1.92 -31.91
N GLY A 915 7.66 -3.12 -32.38
CA GLY A 915 7.45 -3.40 -33.81
C GLY A 915 6.02 -3.38 -34.29
N ASN A 916 5.03 -3.38 -33.41
CA ASN A 916 3.61 -3.45 -33.79
C ASN A 916 3.04 -2.13 -34.34
N GLU A 917 3.68 -1.00 -34.01
CA GLU A 917 3.19 0.35 -34.35
C GLU A 917 3.99 1.04 -35.46
N LYS A 918 4.92 0.36 -36.10
CA LYS A 918 5.74 0.95 -37.17
C LYS A 918 4.92 1.53 -38.33
N GLY A 919 3.79 0.95 -38.64
CA GLY A 919 2.87 1.49 -39.64
C GLY A 919 2.26 2.83 -39.25
N ALA A 920 1.94 3.03 -37.95
CA ALA A 920 1.44 4.32 -37.43
C ALA A 920 2.55 5.38 -37.45
N VAL A 921 3.78 5.03 -37.05
CA VAL A 921 4.94 5.92 -37.17
C VAL A 921 5.20 6.30 -38.63
N ALA A 922 5.15 5.36 -39.57
CA ALA A 922 5.31 5.63 -40.99
C ALA A 922 4.25 6.60 -41.53
N ASN A 923 2.98 6.41 -41.13
CA ASN A 923 1.89 7.30 -41.48
C ASN A 923 2.13 8.71 -40.93
N SER A 924 2.54 8.83 -39.67
CA SER A 924 2.84 10.12 -39.05
C SER A 924 3.98 10.86 -39.78
N ILE A 925 5.07 10.16 -40.08
CA ILE A 925 6.20 10.72 -40.84
C ILE A 925 5.72 11.26 -42.21
N ALA A 926 4.91 10.50 -42.93
CA ALA A 926 4.42 10.89 -44.25
C ALA A 926 3.40 12.06 -44.17
N THR A 927 2.46 12.03 -43.20
CA THR A 927 1.47 13.09 -43.01
C THR A 927 2.13 14.42 -42.64
N ASN A 928 3.26 14.41 -41.97
CA ASN A 928 4.06 15.59 -41.65
C ASN A 928 5.02 16.01 -42.76
N ASN A 929 4.84 15.52 -44.01
CA ASN A 929 5.64 15.87 -45.19
C ASN A 929 7.16 15.71 -45.03
N ALA A 930 7.59 14.76 -44.18
CA ALA A 930 9.02 14.53 -43.92
C ALA A 930 9.73 14.07 -45.22
N ILE A 931 10.88 14.68 -45.51
CA ILE A 931 11.71 14.41 -46.67
C ILE A 931 13.06 13.84 -46.20
N LEU A 932 13.43 12.66 -46.71
CA LEU A 932 14.78 12.09 -46.52
C LEU A 932 15.72 12.63 -47.61
N PHE A 933 16.86 13.15 -47.23
CA PHE A 933 17.91 13.57 -48.14
C PHE A 933 19.03 12.52 -48.20
N LEU A 934 19.45 12.10 -49.41
CA LEU A 934 20.57 11.21 -49.69
C LEU A 934 21.68 11.95 -50.40
#